data_55ee5c15a98b0ad5cc07e39a41fc03f0
#
_entry.id   55ee5c15a98b0ad5cc07e39a41fc03f0
#
_cell.length_a   1.000
_cell.length_b   1.000
_cell.length_c   1.000
_cell.angle_alpha   90.00
_cell.angle_beta   90.00
_cell.angle_gamma   90.00
#
_symmetry.space_group_name_H-M   'P 1'
#
loop_
_entity.id
_entity.type
_entity.pdbx_description
1 polymer ?
#
loop_
_entity_poly.entity_id
_entity_poly.type
_entity_poly.pdbx_seq_one_letter_code
_entity_poly.pdbx_strand_id
1 'polypeptide(L)'
;MEYLKLEAGYRTALMDGTMVPDSPGHMATRRFYHAVPGSRLHLCESGYLFAPAIFNLERNSEFLYTYAYQREENWSTYTKNLTPQGYQEEDYIFEEECYFRVCVRRKDGGDMEPEDFNRALQLVEYYHEEPEYEIKPYFREEIEETAEMIRLYCEPVSDVMKLCLLADTHYTVNGTWEDTAANIQEMSRRVGYDSIIHLGDFTDGMVTKEITVEYVKRIINDLENSGVPLYITLGNHDCNYFRNRQITFTRQEIKELYRLPGKGLDYYVDIRKDVRMIFLSSFEDMAPIRYGYEKEQIAWLREAIFLAPPGTKFLIFSHDAPLAKLDYWSFLIRNGETLLDVLEECNAREEYQIIGFFYGHTHADYIFEDCSFPVISIGCAKLEYFTDKKPEGAVAHERKANTVSQDLWDSLLIDMKGERLKLVRFGAGYDRECSFVKKRSSYKEKARRKKEERKVKIWAHRGASGHAPENTMPAFELAYELGADGIELDVQLTKDGIPVVIHDETVDRVSDGSGRVCDYTLEELKRLNANKNFPAYGKVPIPTLEEVYSFIKTTDMTVNLELKNSMIFYERLEEKVIELAQRMGLSDRIIYSSFNHHSMIRIKELAPAAKVAFLYADGIADIEEYGEKYGVYAVHPYMKNTDYPDMVAKCHKKGIRVHVWTVNEEVDIKRMKELGVDAIITNYAERG
;
A
#
# COMPACT_ATOMS: atom_id res chain seq x y z
N MET A 1 -24.40 -21.60 20.87
CA MET A 1 -24.35 -22.87 20.09
C MET A 1 -24.12 -22.50 18.63
N GLU A 2 -23.09 -23.04 18.02
CA GLU A 2 -22.81 -22.89 16.59
C GLU A 2 -22.40 -24.23 15.97
N TYR A 3 -22.50 -24.35 14.64
CA TYR A 3 -21.91 -25.47 13.92
C TYR A 3 -20.50 -25.13 13.49
N LEU A 4 -19.55 -26.06 13.69
CA LEU A 4 -18.17 -25.89 13.25
C LEU A 4 -18.11 -25.95 11.72
N LYS A 5 -17.34 -25.05 11.11
CA LYS A 5 -17.11 -25.03 9.67
C LYS A 5 -15.97 -25.97 9.28
N LEU A 6 -16.33 -27.14 8.77
CA LEU A 6 -15.40 -28.15 8.28
C LEU A 6 -15.14 -27.97 6.79
N GLU A 7 -13.90 -28.05 6.38
CA GLU A 7 -13.47 -28.01 4.98
C GLU A 7 -12.98 -29.40 4.55
N ALA A 8 -13.42 -29.83 3.37
CA ALA A 8 -13.09 -31.12 2.78
C ALA A 8 -11.62 -31.20 2.32
N GLY A 9 -11.08 -32.41 2.30
CA GLY A 9 -9.74 -32.69 1.81
C GLY A 9 -8.62 -32.29 2.75
N TYR A 10 -8.92 -31.88 3.98
CA TYR A 10 -7.94 -31.52 5.00
C TYR A 10 -8.06 -32.41 6.23
N ARG A 11 -6.93 -32.70 6.85
CA ARG A 11 -6.88 -33.26 8.20
C ARG A 11 -5.95 -32.45 9.08
N THR A 12 -6.23 -32.39 10.37
CA THR A 12 -5.28 -31.92 11.38
C THR A 12 -4.42 -33.10 11.79
N ALA A 13 -3.11 -32.98 11.63
CA ALA A 13 -2.18 -33.98 12.14
C ALA A 13 -2.21 -33.91 13.67
N LEU A 14 -2.68 -34.99 14.31
CA LEU A 14 -2.87 -35.04 15.76
C LEU A 14 -1.56 -35.02 16.55
N MET A 15 -0.42 -35.25 15.88
CA MET A 15 0.89 -35.24 16.53
C MET A 15 1.50 -33.84 16.65
N ASP A 16 1.18 -32.94 15.75
CA ASP A 16 1.79 -31.61 15.66
C ASP A 16 0.82 -30.47 15.29
N GLY A 17 -0.46 -30.80 15.08
CA GLY A 17 -1.51 -29.80 14.77
C GLY A 17 -1.45 -29.22 13.36
N THR A 18 -0.51 -29.64 12.50
CA THR A 18 -0.42 -29.16 11.13
C THR A 18 -1.64 -29.53 10.31
N MET A 19 -2.02 -28.65 9.38
CA MET A 19 -3.05 -28.95 8.38
C MET A 19 -2.40 -29.71 7.23
N VAL A 20 -2.84 -30.93 7.00
CA VAL A 20 -2.37 -31.78 5.90
C VAL A 20 -3.39 -31.70 4.76
N PRO A 21 -3.03 -31.10 3.62
CA PRO A 21 -3.88 -31.11 2.43
C PRO A 21 -3.92 -32.50 1.78
N ASP A 22 -4.77 -32.63 0.76
CA ASP A 22 -4.91 -33.86 -0.03
C ASP A 22 -5.25 -35.13 0.80
N SER A 23 -6.14 -34.93 1.76
CA SER A 23 -6.63 -35.99 2.65
C SER A 23 -8.10 -36.34 2.33
N PRO A 24 -8.39 -37.10 1.28
CA PRO A 24 -9.75 -37.28 0.76
C PRO A 24 -10.72 -37.93 1.77
N GLY A 25 -10.20 -38.70 2.74
CA GLY A 25 -11.02 -39.34 3.79
C GLY A 25 -11.32 -38.43 4.98
N HIS A 26 -11.03 -37.13 4.92
CA HIS A 26 -11.16 -36.24 6.07
C HIS A 26 -11.75 -34.87 5.71
N MET A 27 -12.37 -34.26 6.73
CA MET A 27 -12.72 -32.84 6.79
C MET A 27 -12.11 -32.25 8.07
N ALA A 28 -11.72 -30.98 8.04
CA ALA A 28 -11.20 -30.32 9.23
C ALA A 28 -11.59 -28.84 9.29
N THR A 29 -11.64 -28.29 10.52
CA THR A 29 -11.72 -26.84 10.69
C THR A 29 -10.37 -26.22 10.35
N ARG A 30 -10.34 -25.27 9.43
CA ARG A 30 -9.10 -24.53 9.13
C ARG A 30 -8.82 -23.42 10.14
N ARG A 31 -9.86 -22.80 10.69
CA ARG A 31 -9.73 -21.84 11.78
C ARG A 31 -9.58 -22.54 13.12
N PHE A 32 -9.04 -21.80 14.08
CA PHE A 32 -9.10 -22.17 15.47
C PHE A 32 -10.41 -21.66 16.09
N TYR A 33 -10.89 -22.42 17.05
CA TYR A 33 -11.99 -22.05 17.92
C TYR A 33 -11.46 -21.88 19.34
N HIS A 34 -12.04 -20.97 20.09
CA HIS A 34 -11.71 -20.75 21.50
C HIS A 34 -12.72 -21.51 22.37
N ALA A 35 -12.24 -22.27 23.32
CA ALA A 35 -13.07 -22.97 24.30
C ALA A 35 -12.75 -22.48 25.71
N VAL A 36 -13.80 -22.35 26.51
CA VAL A 36 -13.72 -22.13 27.96
C VAL A 36 -14.14 -23.40 28.70
N PRO A 37 -13.78 -23.57 29.99
CA PRO A 37 -14.20 -24.73 30.78
C PRO A 37 -15.72 -24.96 30.71
N GLY A 38 -16.14 -26.19 30.42
CA GLY A 38 -17.55 -26.55 30.21
C GLY A 38 -18.07 -26.45 28.78
N SER A 39 -17.31 -25.81 27.85
CA SER A 39 -17.61 -25.87 26.41
C SER A 39 -17.62 -27.31 25.93
N ARG A 40 -18.48 -27.63 24.96
CA ARG A 40 -18.71 -29.01 24.51
C ARG A 40 -18.83 -29.14 23.00
N LEU A 41 -18.15 -30.12 22.43
CA LEU A 41 -18.35 -30.58 21.06
C LEU A 41 -19.29 -31.75 21.03
N HIS A 42 -20.28 -31.74 20.12
CA HIS A 42 -21.24 -32.77 19.89
C HIS A 42 -21.27 -33.20 18.43
N LEU A 43 -21.14 -34.50 18.18
CA LEU A 43 -21.27 -35.08 16.83
C LEU A 43 -22.74 -35.36 16.51
N CYS A 44 -23.28 -34.66 15.53
CA CYS A 44 -24.73 -34.70 15.22
C CYS A 44 -25.20 -35.95 14.48
N GLU A 45 -24.28 -36.64 13.81
CA GLU A 45 -24.64 -37.84 12.97
C GLU A 45 -23.76 -39.05 13.31
N SER A 46 -24.42 -40.22 13.43
CA SER A 46 -23.75 -41.50 13.51
C SER A 46 -23.13 -41.87 12.16
N GLY A 47 -21.94 -42.40 12.16
CA GLY A 47 -21.22 -42.77 10.93
C GLY A 47 -19.94 -41.97 10.72
N TYR A 48 -19.73 -40.98 11.55
CA TYR A 48 -18.50 -40.20 11.59
C TYR A 48 -17.80 -40.36 12.94
N LEU A 49 -16.52 -39.95 12.94
CA LEU A 49 -15.70 -39.77 14.13
C LEU A 49 -15.07 -38.40 14.07
N PHE A 50 -14.96 -37.73 15.19
CA PHE A 50 -14.24 -36.48 15.27
C PHE A 50 -13.06 -36.53 16.28
N ALA A 51 -12.07 -35.71 16.07
CA ALA A 51 -10.94 -35.57 16.98
C ALA A 51 -10.59 -34.09 17.16
N PRO A 52 -10.75 -33.51 18.34
CA PRO A 52 -10.24 -32.17 18.61
C PRO A 52 -8.72 -32.22 18.77
N ALA A 53 -8.04 -31.25 18.19
CA ALA A 53 -6.65 -30.93 18.44
C ALA A 53 -6.61 -29.68 19.33
N ILE A 54 -6.13 -29.81 20.55
CA ILE A 54 -6.21 -28.79 21.59
C ILE A 54 -4.85 -28.10 21.71
N PHE A 55 -4.87 -26.78 21.72
CA PHE A 55 -3.69 -25.93 21.83
C PHE A 55 -3.76 -25.10 23.11
N ASN A 56 -2.99 -25.49 24.11
CA ASN A 56 -2.86 -24.76 25.36
C ASN A 56 -1.78 -23.70 25.20
N LEU A 57 -2.14 -22.56 24.63
CA LEU A 57 -1.20 -21.50 24.28
C LEU A 57 -1.35 -20.33 25.24
N GLU A 58 -0.24 -19.95 25.86
CA GLU A 58 -0.14 -18.63 26.51
C GLU A 58 -0.16 -17.56 25.42
N ARG A 59 -1.02 -16.54 25.58
CA ARG A 59 -1.01 -15.35 24.75
C ARG A 59 0.28 -14.58 25.01
N ASN A 60 1.15 -14.56 24.03
CA ASN A 60 2.36 -13.73 24.03
C ASN A 60 2.53 -13.03 22.70
N SER A 61 3.39 -12.01 22.65
CA SER A 61 3.57 -11.19 21.46
C SER A 61 4.04 -12.00 20.23
N GLU A 62 4.88 -13.00 20.43
CA GLU A 62 5.39 -13.87 19.38
C GLU A 62 4.27 -14.74 18.78
N PHE A 63 3.43 -15.29 19.64
CA PHE A 63 2.28 -16.08 19.24
C PHE A 63 1.29 -15.24 18.43
N LEU A 64 0.88 -14.08 18.94
CA LEU A 64 -0.08 -13.20 18.28
C LEU A 64 0.46 -12.68 16.95
N TYR A 65 1.74 -12.34 16.89
CA TYR A 65 2.41 -11.91 15.65
C TYR A 65 2.45 -13.02 14.61
N THR A 66 2.93 -14.20 14.96
CA THR A 66 3.05 -15.34 14.05
C THR A 66 1.69 -15.84 13.57
N TYR A 67 0.68 -15.78 14.43
CA TYR A 67 -0.68 -16.23 14.14
C TYR A 67 -1.39 -15.33 13.13
N ALA A 68 -1.17 -14.04 13.22
CA ALA A 68 -1.73 -13.06 12.31
C ALA A 68 -1.30 -13.29 10.85
N TYR A 69 -0.05 -13.66 10.64
CA TYR A 69 0.49 -13.87 9.28
C TYR A 69 0.26 -15.26 8.69
N GLN A 70 -0.50 -16.16 9.34
CA GLN A 70 -0.87 -17.53 8.88
C GLN A 70 -0.17 -18.01 7.59
N ARG A 71 1.16 -17.88 7.51
CA ARG A 71 1.93 -18.52 6.44
C ARG A 71 2.10 -19.98 6.81
N GLU A 72 1.76 -20.87 5.90
CA GLU A 72 1.89 -22.33 6.06
C GLU A 72 3.30 -22.76 6.50
N GLU A 73 4.30 -21.92 6.27
CA GLU A 73 5.71 -22.16 6.59
C GLU A 73 6.07 -22.00 8.09
N ASN A 74 5.24 -21.41 8.90
CA ASN A 74 5.57 -21.10 10.31
C ASN A 74 4.87 -22.00 11.36
N TRP A 75 4.27 -23.09 10.95
CA TRP A 75 3.55 -24.02 11.83
C TRP A 75 4.43 -24.70 12.90
N SER A 76 5.75 -24.75 12.72
CA SER A 76 6.66 -25.40 13.66
C SER A 76 6.69 -24.77 15.06
N THR A 77 6.27 -23.52 15.18
CA THR A 77 6.27 -22.79 16.47
C THR A 77 5.07 -23.19 17.36
N TYR A 78 3.98 -23.67 16.75
CA TYR A 78 2.73 -24.03 17.44
C TYR A 78 2.72 -25.45 18.02
N THR A 79 3.62 -26.30 17.57
CA THR A 79 3.64 -27.72 17.90
C THR A 79 3.99 -28.03 19.36
N LYS A 80 4.57 -27.06 20.09
CA LYS A 80 5.04 -27.29 21.47
C LYS A 80 3.92 -27.38 22.51
N ASN A 81 2.71 -26.89 22.19
CA ASN A 81 1.60 -26.78 23.13
C ASN A 81 0.35 -27.54 22.68
N LEU A 82 0.48 -28.48 21.73
CA LEU A 82 -0.61 -29.29 21.23
C LEU A 82 -0.85 -30.48 22.15
N THR A 83 -2.10 -30.68 22.57
CA THR A 83 -2.55 -31.91 23.20
C THR A 83 -3.42 -32.67 22.22
N PRO A 84 -2.94 -33.75 21.59
CA PRO A 84 -3.71 -34.53 20.64
C PRO A 84 -4.77 -35.37 21.36
N GLN A 85 -6.00 -35.36 20.83
CA GLN A 85 -7.08 -36.20 21.27
C GLN A 85 -7.36 -37.28 20.21
N GLY A 86 -7.79 -38.44 20.67
CA GLY A 86 -8.18 -39.52 19.77
C GLY A 86 -9.50 -39.25 19.04
N TYR A 87 -9.73 -39.96 17.92
CA TYR A 87 -11.02 -39.97 17.23
C TYR A 87 -12.09 -40.64 18.11
N GLN A 88 -13.24 -39.97 18.28
CA GLN A 88 -14.33 -40.41 19.14
C GLN A 88 -15.71 -40.07 18.55
N GLU A 89 -16.76 -40.66 19.11
CA GLU A 89 -18.17 -40.41 18.79
C GLU A 89 -18.88 -39.66 19.92
N GLU A 90 -18.37 -39.79 21.14
CA GLU A 90 -18.97 -39.19 22.32
C GLU A 90 -18.64 -37.70 22.42
N ASP A 91 -19.47 -36.95 23.11
CA ASP A 91 -19.25 -35.54 23.37
C ASP A 91 -17.86 -35.30 24.01
N TYR A 92 -17.21 -34.25 23.55
CA TYR A 92 -15.94 -33.79 24.15
C TYR A 92 -16.21 -32.53 24.96
N ILE A 93 -15.89 -32.56 26.24
CA ILE A 93 -16.03 -31.42 27.16
C ILE A 93 -14.65 -30.85 27.45
N PHE A 94 -14.49 -29.54 27.25
CA PHE A 94 -13.25 -28.84 27.58
C PHE A 94 -13.19 -28.56 29.07
N GLU A 95 -12.12 -29.00 29.73
CA GLU A 95 -11.87 -28.80 31.16
C GLU A 95 -11.13 -27.50 31.47
N GLU A 96 -10.37 -26.99 30.48
CA GLU A 96 -9.54 -25.79 30.58
C GLU A 96 -9.81 -24.84 29.42
N GLU A 97 -9.50 -23.57 29.60
CA GLU A 97 -9.49 -22.58 28.53
C GLU A 97 -8.40 -22.90 27.52
N CYS A 98 -8.77 -23.03 26.26
CA CYS A 98 -7.85 -23.44 25.19
C CYS A 98 -8.31 -22.98 23.83
N TYR A 99 -7.45 -23.16 22.85
CA TYR A 99 -7.82 -23.09 21.43
C TYR A 99 -7.84 -24.50 20.84
N PHE A 100 -8.76 -24.74 19.87
CA PHE A 100 -8.87 -26.05 19.27
C PHE A 100 -9.18 -26.01 17.78
N ARG A 101 -8.86 -27.09 17.11
CA ARG A 101 -9.33 -27.47 15.77
C ARG A 101 -10.01 -28.83 15.83
N VAL A 102 -10.90 -29.11 14.90
CA VAL A 102 -11.56 -30.41 14.82
C VAL A 102 -11.26 -31.06 13.48
N CYS A 103 -10.93 -32.34 13.51
CA CYS A 103 -10.84 -33.18 12.33
C CYS A 103 -11.98 -34.22 12.38
N VAL A 104 -12.65 -34.45 11.26
CA VAL A 104 -13.73 -35.42 11.12
C VAL A 104 -13.38 -36.43 10.02
N ARG A 105 -13.68 -37.72 10.23
CA ARG A 105 -13.57 -38.78 9.24
C ARG A 105 -14.79 -39.70 9.28
N ARG A 106 -14.97 -40.46 8.23
CA ARG A 106 -15.98 -41.54 8.23
C ARG A 106 -15.55 -42.64 9.19
N LYS A 107 -16.52 -43.27 9.83
CA LYS A 107 -16.29 -44.40 10.76
C LYS A 107 -15.83 -45.66 10.05
N ASP A 108 -16.26 -45.86 8.80
CA ASP A 108 -15.85 -46.98 7.95
C ASP A 108 -14.45 -46.85 7.36
N GLY A 109 -13.83 -45.68 7.54
CA GLY A 109 -12.47 -45.36 7.02
C GLY A 109 -12.42 -45.09 5.53
N GLY A 110 -13.57 -44.97 4.86
CA GLY A 110 -13.64 -44.59 3.45
C GLY A 110 -13.38 -43.10 3.18
N ASP A 111 -13.19 -42.78 1.90
CA ASP A 111 -13.11 -41.39 1.45
C ASP A 111 -14.45 -40.67 1.63
N MET A 112 -14.35 -39.32 1.80
CA MET A 112 -15.54 -38.48 1.86
C MET A 112 -16.19 -38.37 0.48
N GLU A 113 -17.48 -38.58 0.43
CA GLU A 113 -18.30 -38.48 -0.78
C GLU A 113 -18.92 -37.07 -0.91
N PRO A 114 -19.40 -36.65 -2.09
CA PRO A 114 -20.02 -35.33 -2.27
C PRO A 114 -21.17 -35.04 -1.30
N GLU A 115 -21.87 -36.07 -0.84
CA GLU A 115 -22.96 -35.97 0.13
C GLU A 115 -22.45 -35.62 1.53
N ASP A 116 -21.25 -36.10 1.91
CA ASP A 116 -20.63 -35.77 3.19
C ASP A 116 -20.27 -34.27 3.24
N PHE A 117 -19.86 -33.72 2.11
CA PHE A 117 -19.50 -32.28 2.03
C PHE A 117 -20.72 -31.37 2.18
N ASN A 118 -21.89 -31.80 1.71
CA ASN A 118 -23.14 -31.07 1.91
C ASN A 118 -23.58 -31.05 3.40
N ARG A 119 -23.08 -31.96 4.21
CA ARG A 119 -23.35 -32.08 5.65
C ARG A 119 -22.28 -31.42 6.50
N ALA A 120 -21.12 -31.05 5.92
CA ALA A 120 -19.96 -30.57 6.62
C ALA A 120 -20.23 -29.39 7.59
N LEU A 121 -21.23 -28.57 7.30
CA LEU A 121 -21.62 -27.42 8.12
C LEU A 121 -22.64 -27.80 9.23
N GLN A 122 -23.01 -29.07 9.37
CA GLN A 122 -23.98 -29.54 10.36
C GLN A 122 -23.52 -30.78 11.11
N LEU A 123 -22.27 -31.21 10.94
CA LEU A 123 -21.76 -32.45 11.53
C LEU A 123 -21.33 -32.30 12.97
N VAL A 124 -20.76 -31.17 13.36
CA VAL A 124 -20.28 -30.95 14.72
C VAL A 124 -20.87 -29.67 15.28
N GLU A 125 -21.65 -29.80 16.31
CA GLU A 125 -22.12 -28.66 17.12
C GLU A 125 -21.11 -28.31 18.18
N TYR A 126 -20.90 -27.01 18.37
CA TYR A 126 -20.10 -26.44 19.42
C TYR A 126 -21.02 -25.68 20.38
N TYR A 127 -21.13 -26.21 21.58
CA TYR A 127 -21.83 -25.56 22.69
C TYR A 127 -20.83 -24.83 23.54
N HIS A 128 -20.96 -23.52 23.59
CA HIS A 128 -20.19 -22.66 24.48
C HIS A 128 -21.12 -21.63 25.12
N GLU A 129 -20.89 -21.33 26.37
CA GLU A 129 -21.37 -20.09 26.97
C GLU A 129 -20.23 -19.10 26.73
N GLU A 130 -20.49 -18.06 25.97
CA GLU A 130 -19.53 -16.94 25.95
C GLU A 130 -19.54 -16.36 27.37
N PRO A 131 -18.45 -16.44 28.15
CA PRO A 131 -18.40 -15.81 29.44
C PRO A 131 -18.62 -14.32 29.24
N GLU A 132 -19.37 -13.69 30.15
CA GLU A 132 -19.45 -12.25 30.21
C GLU A 132 -18.01 -11.71 30.28
N TYR A 133 -17.57 -10.97 29.26
CA TYR A 133 -16.18 -10.59 29.15
C TYR A 133 -15.81 -9.64 30.28
N GLU A 134 -14.87 -10.00 31.14
CA GLU A 134 -14.35 -9.14 32.17
C GLU A 134 -13.11 -8.37 31.70
N ILE A 135 -13.15 -7.05 31.90
CA ILE A 135 -11.99 -6.18 31.66
C ILE A 135 -10.80 -6.66 32.50
N LYS A 136 -9.71 -6.95 31.82
CA LYS A 136 -8.49 -7.45 32.47
C LYS A 136 -7.98 -6.48 33.53
N PRO A 137 -7.43 -6.98 34.63
CA PRO A 137 -7.02 -6.13 35.77
C PRO A 137 -6.05 -5.01 35.37
N TYR A 138 -5.13 -5.27 34.43
CA TYR A 138 -4.12 -4.29 34.01
C TYR A 138 -4.70 -3.16 33.15
N PHE A 139 -5.93 -3.26 32.61
CA PHE A 139 -6.61 -2.17 31.93
C PHE A 139 -7.45 -1.27 32.86
N ARG A 140 -7.78 -1.73 34.05
CA ARG A 140 -8.69 -0.98 34.95
C ARG A 140 -8.14 0.38 35.34
N GLU A 141 -6.86 0.45 35.69
CA GLU A 141 -6.18 1.70 36.00
C GLU A 141 -6.10 2.63 34.78
N GLU A 142 -5.69 2.09 33.63
CA GLU A 142 -5.62 2.83 32.37
C GLU A 142 -6.97 3.46 31.99
N ILE A 143 -8.06 2.71 32.12
CA ILE A 143 -9.42 3.21 31.85
C ILE A 143 -9.77 4.38 32.79
N GLU A 144 -9.47 4.25 34.09
CA GLU A 144 -9.73 5.32 35.07
C GLU A 144 -8.92 6.57 34.77
N GLU A 145 -7.61 6.42 34.55
CA GLU A 145 -6.69 7.54 34.27
C GLU A 145 -7.02 8.24 32.95
N THR A 146 -7.24 7.48 31.89
CA THR A 146 -7.58 8.03 30.55
C THR A 146 -8.93 8.76 30.59
N ALA A 147 -9.96 8.18 31.23
CA ALA A 147 -11.26 8.82 31.34
C ALA A 147 -11.19 10.10 32.17
N GLU A 148 -10.44 10.10 33.28
CA GLU A 148 -10.28 11.30 34.12
C GLU A 148 -9.48 12.40 33.38
N MET A 149 -8.43 12.03 32.64
CA MET A 149 -7.67 12.98 31.82
C MET A 149 -8.56 13.65 30.77
N ILE A 150 -9.40 12.88 30.08
CA ILE A 150 -10.36 13.42 29.11
C ILE A 150 -11.36 14.35 29.81
N ARG A 151 -11.88 13.97 30.95
CA ARG A 151 -12.80 14.80 31.75
C ARG A 151 -12.17 16.15 32.11
N LEU A 152 -10.94 16.11 32.67
CA LEU A 152 -10.22 17.31 33.07
C LEU A 152 -9.87 18.23 31.89
N TYR A 153 -9.56 17.66 30.74
CA TYR A 153 -9.34 18.44 29.51
C TYR A 153 -10.61 19.12 29.03
N CYS A 154 -11.74 18.42 29.06
CA CYS A 154 -13.00 18.93 28.54
C CYS A 154 -13.69 19.92 29.48
N GLU A 155 -13.49 19.83 30.81
CA GLU A 155 -14.19 20.64 31.80
C GLU A 155 -14.06 22.16 31.59
N PRO A 156 -12.86 22.72 31.29
CA PRO A 156 -12.70 24.16 31.05
C PRO A 156 -13.08 24.59 29.63
N VAL A 157 -13.35 23.65 28.70
CA VAL A 157 -13.57 23.92 27.27
C VAL A 157 -15.05 23.79 26.93
N SER A 158 -15.65 24.82 26.37
CA SER A 158 -17.11 24.91 26.22
C SER A 158 -17.68 24.23 24.97
N ASP A 159 -16.86 23.73 24.05
CA ASP A 159 -17.29 23.10 22.79
C ASP A 159 -16.26 22.10 22.33
N VAL A 160 -16.25 20.91 22.95
CA VAL A 160 -15.39 19.80 22.58
C VAL A 160 -16.21 18.72 21.88
N MET A 161 -15.78 18.29 20.70
CA MET A 161 -16.26 17.06 20.08
C MET A 161 -15.30 15.91 20.41
N LYS A 162 -15.85 14.75 20.74
CA LYS A 162 -15.10 13.59 21.24
C LYS A 162 -15.31 12.41 20.29
N LEU A 163 -14.25 11.93 19.64
CA LEU A 163 -14.29 10.78 18.75
C LEU A 163 -13.35 9.67 19.28
N CYS A 164 -13.78 8.43 19.19
CA CYS A 164 -12.91 7.28 19.39
C CYS A 164 -12.35 6.88 18.02
N LEU A 165 -11.03 6.88 17.86
CA LEU A 165 -10.35 6.53 16.60
C LEU A 165 -9.58 5.23 16.77
N LEU A 166 -9.79 4.28 15.85
CA LEU A 166 -9.00 3.07 15.73
C LEU A 166 -8.78 2.69 14.27
N ALA A 167 -7.71 1.95 14.00
CA ALA A 167 -7.32 1.46 12.68
C ALA A 167 -6.65 0.10 12.79
N ASP A 168 -6.60 -0.63 11.69
CA ASP A 168 -5.72 -1.79 11.54
C ASP A 168 -5.94 -2.83 12.65
N THR A 169 -7.19 -3.24 12.85
CA THR A 169 -7.52 -4.29 13.83
C THR A 169 -7.05 -5.66 13.39
N HIS A 170 -6.99 -5.92 12.07
CA HIS A 170 -6.51 -7.18 11.50
C HIS A 170 -6.96 -8.39 12.32
N TYR A 171 -8.26 -8.45 12.57
CA TYR A 171 -8.84 -9.42 13.48
C TYR A 171 -8.44 -10.85 13.16
N THR A 172 -8.01 -11.55 14.18
CA THR A 172 -7.82 -12.99 14.19
C THR A 172 -8.47 -13.57 15.46
N VAL A 173 -8.92 -14.81 15.37
CA VAL A 173 -9.59 -15.51 16.48
C VAL A 173 -8.80 -15.49 17.80
N ASN A 174 -7.48 -15.45 17.72
CA ASN A 174 -6.60 -15.47 18.89
C ASN A 174 -5.88 -14.13 19.10
N GLY A 175 -6.44 -13.07 18.55
CA GLY A 175 -5.92 -11.72 18.72
C GLY A 175 -6.28 -11.12 20.09
N THR A 176 -6.13 -9.82 20.17
CA THR A 176 -6.46 -9.02 21.38
C THR A 176 -7.77 -8.25 21.22
N TRP A 177 -8.56 -8.56 20.19
CA TRP A 177 -9.76 -7.80 19.85
C TRP A 177 -10.79 -7.76 20.97
N GLU A 178 -11.00 -8.86 21.67
CA GLU A 178 -11.95 -8.95 22.76
C GLU A 178 -11.62 -7.96 23.89
N ASP A 179 -10.33 -7.80 24.17
CA ASP A 179 -9.83 -6.84 25.14
C ASP A 179 -10.08 -5.40 24.64
N THR A 180 -9.70 -5.13 23.39
CA THR A 180 -9.88 -3.81 22.74
C THR A 180 -11.35 -3.41 22.69
N ALA A 181 -12.24 -4.31 22.26
CA ALA A 181 -13.68 -4.05 22.19
C ALA A 181 -14.28 -3.71 23.57
N ALA A 182 -13.95 -4.49 24.58
CA ALA A 182 -14.42 -4.26 25.96
C ALA A 182 -13.90 -2.92 26.51
N ASN A 183 -12.63 -2.59 26.25
CA ASN A 183 -12.05 -1.31 26.66
C ASN A 183 -12.76 -0.13 25.98
N ILE A 184 -13.02 -0.21 24.68
CA ILE A 184 -13.74 0.82 23.93
C ILE A 184 -15.19 0.97 24.45
N GLN A 185 -15.89 -0.12 24.74
CA GLN A 185 -17.25 -0.07 25.29
C GLN A 185 -17.27 0.60 26.66
N GLU A 186 -16.33 0.26 27.56
CA GLU A 186 -16.22 0.85 28.87
C GLU A 186 -15.85 2.34 28.79
N MET A 187 -14.88 2.69 27.96
CA MET A 187 -14.50 4.08 27.73
C MET A 187 -15.63 4.87 27.09
N SER A 188 -16.41 4.28 26.19
CA SER A 188 -17.59 4.92 25.60
C SER A 188 -18.63 5.31 26.66
N ARG A 189 -18.88 4.44 27.65
CA ARG A 189 -19.77 4.74 28.78
C ARG A 189 -19.26 5.88 29.65
N ARG A 190 -17.93 5.97 29.87
CA ARG A 190 -17.35 6.98 30.75
C ARG A 190 -17.15 8.33 30.09
N VAL A 191 -16.72 8.33 28.84
CA VAL A 191 -16.34 9.53 28.08
C VAL A 191 -17.54 10.14 27.36
N GLY A 192 -18.45 9.31 26.84
CA GLY A 192 -19.56 9.72 26.01
C GLY A 192 -19.07 10.28 24.68
N TYR A 193 -18.52 9.42 23.82
CA TYR A 193 -18.07 9.80 22.48
C TYR A 193 -19.25 10.21 21.59
N ASP A 194 -19.03 11.19 20.71
CA ASP A 194 -19.97 11.56 19.65
C ASP A 194 -20.01 10.49 18.55
N SER A 195 -18.89 9.83 18.28
CA SER A 195 -18.77 8.72 17.32
C SER A 195 -17.54 7.86 17.57
N ILE A 196 -17.60 6.62 17.08
CA ILE A 196 -16.45 5.74 16.87
C ILE A 196 -16.11 5.74 15.39
N ILE A 197 -14.85 5.92 15.06
CA ILE A 197 -14.33 5.91 13.68
C ILE A 197 -13.32 4.79 13.54
N HIS A 198 -13.61 3.85 12.63
CA HIS A 198 -12.66 2.79 12.26
C HIS A 198 -12.04 3.12 10.89
N LEU A 199 -10.72 3.25 10.86
CA LEU A 199 -9.98 3.71 9.67
C LEU A 199 -9.55 2.58 8.72
N GLY A 200 -10.23 1.43 8.73
CA GLY A 200 -9.98 0.34 7.80
C GLY A 200 -9.10 -0.77 8.34
N ASP A 201 -8.93 -1.80 7.51
CA ASP A 201 -8.21 -3.04 7.82
C ASP A 201 -8.78 -3.77 9.04
N PHE A 202 -10.06 -4.15 8.92
CA PHE A 202 -10.78 -4.90 9.95
C PHE A 202 -10.20 -6.29 10.16
N THR A 203 -9.82 -6.97 9.08
CA THR A 203 -9.27 -8.33 9.10
C THR A 203 -7.99 -8.40 8.29
N ASP A 204 -7.24 -9.50 8.41
CA ASP A 204 -6.04 -9.73 7.58
C ASP A 204 -6.35 -9.94 6.08
N GLY A 205 -7.61 -10.13 5.70
CA GLY A 205 -8.00 -10.37 4.31
C GLY A 205 -7.43 -11.64 3.69
N MET A 206 -7.06 -12.64 4.51
CA MET A 206 -6.34 -13.85 4.06
C MET A 206 -7.14 -15.14 4.20
N VAL A 207 -8.33 -15.08 4.76
CA VAL A 207 -9.23 -16.24 4.95
C VAL A 207 -10.34 -16.25 3.90
N THR A 208 -11.17 -17.31 3.88
CA THR A 208 -12.30 -17.37 2.94
C THR A 208 -13.30 -16.25 3.18
N LYS A 209 -14.10 -15.91 2.16
CA LYS A 209 -15.13 -14.86 2.27
C LYS A 209 -16.08 -15.09 3.45
N GLU A 210 -16.51 -16.32 3.65
CA GLU A 210 -17.45 -16.69 4.72
C GLU A 210 -16.87 -16.37 6.10
N ILE A 211 -15.59 -16.70 6.32
CA ILE A 211 -14.89 -16.42 7.58
C ILE A 211 -14.67 -14.93 7.73
N THR A 212 -14.22 -14.24 6.68
CA THR A 212 -14.06 -12.78 6.71
C THR A 212 -15.36 -12.07 7.06
N VAL A 213 -16.49 -12.52 6.46
CA VAL A 213 -17.83 -11.97 6.77
C VAL A 213 -18.17 -12.12 8.26
N GLU A 214 -17.86 -13.24 8.86
CA GLU A 214 -18.09 -13.43 10.30
C GLU A 214 -17.24 -12.51 11.15
N TYR A 215 -15.96 -12.38 10.81
CA TYR A 215 -15.02 -11.51 11.52
C TYR A 215 -15.43 -10.04 11.45
N VAL A 216 -15.74 -9.55 10.26
CA VAL A 216 -16.20 -8.16 10.06
C VAL A 216 -17.51 -7.92 10.83
N LYS A 217 -18.49 -8.82 10.74
CA LYS A 217 -19.75 -8.70 11.50
C LYS A 217 -19.52 -8.67 13.00
N ARG A 218 -18.59 -9.48 13.51
CA ARG A 218 -18.25 -9.48 14.93
C ARG A 218 -17.70 -8.12 15.34
N ILE A 219 -16.69 -7.59 14.65
CA ILE A 219 -16.10 -6.29 14.98
C ILE A 219 -17.15 -5.18 14.96
N ILE A 220 -17.98 -5.14 13.91
CA ILE A 220 -19.04 -4.13 13.79
C ILE A 220 -20.02 -4.24 14.96
N ASN A 221 -20.50 -5.45 15.28
CA ASN A 221 -21.43 -5.65 16.37
C ASN A 221 -20.82 -5.28 17.73
N ASP A 222 -19.56 -5.66 17.98
CA ASP A 222 -18.86 -5.33 19.23
C ASP A 222 -18.71 -3.82 19.40
N LEU A 223 -18.41 -3.07 18.35
CA LEU A 223 -18.35 -1.61 18.38
C LEU A 223 -19.74 -0.96 18.52
N GLU A 224 -20.76 -1.45 17.80
CA GLU A 224 -22.14 -0.99 17.90
C GLU A 224 -22.73 -1.23 19.31
N ASN A 225 -22.30 -2.27 20.03
CA ASN A 225 -22.69 -2.56 21.40
C ASN A 225 -22.25 -1.45 22.41
N SER A 226 -21.33 -0.59 22.02
CA SER A 226 -20.99 0.62 22.79
C SER A 226 -22.15 1.62 22.89
N GLY A 227 -23.16 1.51 22.01
CA GLY A 227 -24.27 2.46 21.87
C GLY A 227 -23.87 3.79 21.20
N VAL A 228 -22.66 3.90 20.67
CA VAL A 228 -22.11 5.09 20.02
C VAL A 228 -22.16 4.88 18.48
N PRO A 229 -22.55 5.89 17.68
CA PRO A 229 -22.55 5.79 16.22
C PRO A 229 -21.17 5.37 15.67
N LEU A 230 -21.15 4.33 14.84
CA LEU A 230 -19.93 3.82 14.17
C LEU A 230 -19.87 4.31 12.73
N TYR A 231 -18.72 4.84 12.32
CA TYR A 231 -18.40 5.18 10.93
C TYR A 231 -17.09 4.54 10.49
N ILE A 232 -16.99 4.18 9.22
CA ILE A 232 -15.94 3.27 8.71
C ILE A 232 -15.35 3.82 7.42
N THR A 233 -14.02 3.83 7.31
CA THR A 233 -13.32 3.81 6.02
C THR A 233 -12.88 2.38 5.72
N LEU A 234 -12.50 2.11 4.48
CA LEU A 234 -12.02 0.81 4.05
C LEU A 234 -10.51 0.84 3.81
N GLY A 235 -9.83 -0.18 4.28
CA GLY A 235 -8.42 -0.42 4.01
C GLY A 235 -8.20 -1.46 2.92
N ASN A 236 -6.94 -1.71 2.60
CA ASN A 236 -6.56 -2.63 1.54
C ASN A 236 -6.84 -4.10 1.87
N HIS A 237 -6.84 -4.49 3.15
CA HIS A 237 -7.20 -5.84 3.58
C HIS A 237 -8.70 -6.12 3.50
N ASP A 238 -9.56 -5.10 3.55
CA ASP A 238 -11.02 -5.24 3.62
C ASP A 238 -11.64 -5.83 2.35
N CYS A 239 -10.96 -5.76 1.21
CA CYS A 239 -11.40 -6.43 -0.01
C CYS A 239 -11.01 -7.91 -0.12
N ASN A 240 -10.25 -8.45 0.84
CA ASN A 240 -9.85 -9.87 0.93
C ASN A 240 -8.96 -10.37 -0.24
N TYR A 241 -8.06 -9.54 -0.78
CA TYR A 241 -7.30 -9.84 -2.01
C TYR A 241 -5.98 -10.61 -1.79
N PHE A 242 -5.43 -10.63 -0.57
CA PHE A 242 -4.05 -11.05 -0.31
C PHE A 242 -3.73 -12.50 -0.64
N ARG A 243 -4.66 -13.41 -0.43
CA ARG A 243 -4.41 -14.85 -0.60
C ARG A 243 -4.76 -15.35 -2.00
N ASN A 244 -5.91 -14.97 -2.53
CA ASN A 244 -6.40 -15.44 -3.82
C ASN A 244 -7.48 -14.51 -4.35
N ARG A 245 -7.36 -14.10 -5.62
CA ARG A 245 -8.37 -13.26 -6.27
C ARG A 245 -9.78 -13.88 -6.30
N GLN A 246 -9.91 -15.20 -6.19
CA GLN A 246 -11.22 -15.87 -6.10
C GLN A 246 -11.98 -15.56 -4.81
N ILE A 247 -11.26 -15.11 -3.76
CA ILE A 247 -11.86 -14.73 -2.48
C ILE A 247 -11.95 -13.20 -2.30
N THR A 248 -11.62 -12.42 -3.32
CA THR A 248 -11.74 -10.96 -3.30
C THR A 248 -13.21 -10.56 -3.36
N PHE A 249 -13.60 -9.64 -2.49
CA PHE A 249 -14.96 -9.07 -2.51
C PHE A 249 -15.11 -8.06 -3.65
N THR A 250 -16.29 -8.04 -4.26
CA THR A 250 -16.70 -6.96 -5.15
C THR A 250 -17.04 -5.70 -4.35
N ARG A 251 -17.01 -4.53 -5.01
CA ARG A 251 -17.41 -3.26 -4.37
C ARG A 251 -18.82 -3.31 -3.76
N GLN A 252 -19.75 -4.05 -4.37
CA GLN A 252 -21.11 -4.20 -3.85
C GLN A 252 -21.13 -5.07 -2.59
N GLU A 253 -20.42 -6.21 -2.60
CA GLU A 253 -20.29 -7.08 -1.42
C GLU A 253 -19.67 -6.33 -0.23
N ILE A 254 -18.61 -5.55 -0.47
CA ILE A 254 -17.96 -4.71 0.56
C ILE A 254 -18.96 -3.72 1.14
N LYS A 255 -19.65 -2.97 0.27
CA LYS A 255 -20.62 -1.97 0.71
C LYS A 255 -21.71 -2.55 1.59
N GLU A 256 -22.25 -3.73 1.23
CA GLU A 256 -23.27 -4.43 2.00
C GLU A 256 -22.71 -4.97 3.33
N LEU A 257 -21.52 -5.56 3.29
CA LEU A 257 -20.86 -6.14 4.46
C LEU A 257 -20.56 -5.10 5.54
N TYR A 258 -19.99 -3.95 5.14
CA TYR A 258 -19.64 -2.86 6.04
C TYR A 258 -20.78 -1.87 6.27
N ARG A 259 -21.97 -2.12 5.70
CA ARG A 259 -23.17 -1.27 5.84
C ARG A 259 -22.93 0.20 5.50
N LEU A 260 -22.07 0.46 4.47
CA LEU A 260 -21.69 1.83 4.12
C LEU A 260 -22.90 2.62 3.58
N PRO A 261 -23.10 3.87 4.02
CA PRO A 261 -24.20 4.70 3.53
C PRO A 261 -23.94 5.21 2.10
N GLY A 262 -24.98 5.74 1.45
CA GLY A 262 -24.86 6.35 0.13
C GLY A 262 -24.83 5.36 -1.03
N LYS A 263 -24.30 5.75 -2.19
CA LYS A 263 -24.28 4.94 -3.42
C LYS A 263 -22.95 4.25 -3.69
N GLY A 264 -21.83 4.83 -3.24
CA GLY A 264 -20.46 4.33 -3.44
C GLY A 264 -19.83 3.78 -2.17
N LEU A 265 -18.52 3.68 -2.17
CA LEU A 265 -17.72 3.38 -0.98
C LEU A 265 -17.35 4.67 -0.21
N ASP A 266 -17.41 5.82 -0.90
CA ASP A 266 -17.20 7.13 -0.32
C ASP A 266 -18.52 7.73 0.14
N TYR A 267 -18.47 8.40 1.27
CA TYR A 267 -19.66 9.08 1.81
C TYR A 267 -19.27 10.20 2.77
N TYR A 268 -20.26 11.00 3.15
CA TYR A 268 -20.10 11.98 4.22
C TYR A 268 -21.29 11.95 5.19
N VAL A 269 -21.07 12.49 6.38
CA VAL A 269 -22.06 12.64 7.43
C VAL A 269 -21.94 14.03 8.05
N ASP A 270 -23.04 14.75 8.13
CA ASP A 270 -23.11 15.99 8.88
C ASP A 270 -23.40 15.67 10.34
N ILE A 271 -22.34 15.51 11.15
CA ILE A 271 -22.45 15.13 12.57
C ILE A 271 -22.96 16.29 13.43
N ARG A 272 -22.66 17.52 13.00
CA ARG A 272 -23.18 18.77 13.53
C ARG A 272 -23.58 19.70 12.36
N LYS A 273 -24.31 20.77 12.64
CA LYS A 273 -24.72 21.72 11.59
C LYS A 273 -23.53 22.34 10.83
N ASP A 274 -22.42 22.47 11.50
CA ASP A 274 -21.18 23.10 11.03
C ASP A 274 -20.00 22.13 10.90
N VAL A 275 -20.23 20.82 11.06
CA VAL A 275 -19.16 19.81 10.96
C VAL A 275 -19.60 18.65 10.07
N ARG A 276 -18.85 18.45 9.00
CA ARG A 276 -18.98 17.33 8.07
C ARG A 276 -17.79 16.39 8.19
N MET A 277 -18.07 15.13 8.42
CA MET A 277 -17.10 14.03 8.33
C MET A 277 -17.17 13.42 6.94
N ILE A 278 -16.04 13.29 6.25
CA ILE A 278 -15.92 12.71 4.91
C ILE A 278 -15.05 11.46 4.99
N PHE A 279 -15.53 10.37 4.42
CA PHE A 279 -14.90 9.06 4.43
C PHE A 279 -14.54 8.66 3.01
N LEU A 280 -13.24 8.37 2.78
CA LEU A 280 -12.68 8.09 1.47
C LEU A 280 -12.11 6.68 1.40
N SER A 281 -12.47 5.95 0.35
CA SER A 281 -11.84 4.67 0.01
C SER A 281 -10.57 4.94 -0.81
N SER A 282 -9.43 4.38 -0.41
CA SER A 282 -8.12 4.69 -0.99
C SER A 282 -7.44 3.50 -1.66
N PHE A 283 -8.15 2.39 -1.83
CA PHE A 283 -7.60 1.17 -2.39
C PHE A 283 -8.46 0.59 -3.51
N GLU A 284 -7.82 0.16 -4.61
CA GLU A 284 -8.46 -0.51 -5.73
C GLU A 284 -7.63 -1.72 -6.20
N ASP A 285 -8.09 -2.93 -5.89
CA ASP A 285 -7.35 -4.18 -6.17
C ASP A 285 -6.98 -4.36 -7.66
N MET A 286 -7.85 -3.92 -8.56
CA MET A 286 -7.66 -4.11 -10.01
C MET A 286 -6.87 -2.99 -10.68
N ALA A 287 -6.59 -1.89 -9.97
CA ALA A 287 -5.80 -0.80 -10.54
C ALA A 287 -4.31 -1.19 -10.67
N PRO A 288 -3.60 -0.70 -11.70
CA PRO A 288 -2.15 -0.90 -11.84
C PRO A 288 -1.36 -0.39 -10.64
N ILE A 289 -1.74 0.77 -10.12
CA ILE A 289 -1.30 1.33 -8.85
C ILE A 289 -2.50 1.27 -7.90
N ARG A 290 -2.47 0.37 -6.95
CA ARG A 290 -3.64 0.01 -6.13
C ARG A 290 -4.00 1.07 -5.10
N TYR A 291 -2.99 1.69 -4.47
CA TYR A 291 -3.18 2.71 -3.44
C TYR A 291 -3.45 4.08 -4.03
N GLY A 292 -4.42 4.77 -3.48
CA GLY A 292 -4.74 6.15 -3.86
C GLY A 292 -6.20 6.36 -4.27
N TYR A 293 -6.46 7.45 -4.95
CA TYR A 293 -7.80 8.00 -5.17
C TYR A 293 -8.17 8.05 -6.65
N GLU A 294 -9.45 7.77 -6.96
CA GLU A 294 -9.97 7.87 -8.33
C GLU A 294 -10.27 9.33 -8.69
N LYS A 295 -10.18 9.67 -9.98
CA LYS A 295 -10.52 11.02 -10.45
C LYS A 295 -11.97 11.39 -10.18
N GLU A 296 -12.87 10.44 -10.34
CA GLU A 296 -14.31 10.56 -10.06
C GLU A 296 -14.57 10.78 -8.57
N GLN A 297 -13.82 10.10 -7.72
CA GLN A 297 -13.86 10.29 -6.27
C GLN A 297 -13.40 11.69 -5.86
N ILE A 298 -12.33 12.21 -6.47
CA ILE A 298 -11.85 13.57 -6.21
C ILE A 298 -12.88 14.61 -6.69
N ALA A 299 -13.53 14.37 -7.84
CA ALA A 299 -14.62 15.21 -8.31
C ALA A 299 -15.80 15.20 -7.32
N TRP A 300 -16.20 14.03 -6.82
CA TRP A 300 -17.22 13.88 -5.80
C TRP A 300 -16.82 14.58 -4.49
N LEU A 301 -15.56 14.42 -4.04
CA LEU A 301 -15.06 15.12 -2.85
C LEU A 301 -15.18 16.65 -3.01
N ARG A 302 -14.83 17.16 -4.19
CA ARG A 302 -14.95 18.57 -4.52
C ARG A 302 -16.40 19.04 -4.38
N GLU A 303 -17.36 18.27 -4.88
CA GLU A 303 -18.80 18.56 -4.70
C GLU A 303 -19.21 18.48 -3.23
N ALA A 304 -18.80 17.43 -2.51
CA ALA A 304 -19.11 17.24 -1.10
C ALA A 304 -18.62 18.40 -0.21
N ILE A 305 -17.51 19.04 -0.59
CA ILE A 305 -16.96 20.20 0.11
C ILE A 305 -17.66 21.49 -0.33
N PHE A 306 -17.63 21.83 -1.63
CA PHE A 306 -18.01 23.15 -2.10
C PHE A 306 -19.52 23.37 -2.25
N LEU A 307 -20.33 22.31 -2.11
CA LEU A 307 -21.79 22.41 -1.95
C LEU A 307 -22.23 22.40 -0.48
N ALA A 308 -21.31 22.30 0.46
CA ALA A 308 -21.64 22.40 1.87
C ALA A 308 -22.01 23.85 2.25
N PRO A 309 -22.85 24.05 3.28
CA PRO A 309 -23.16 25.39 3.76
C PRO A 309 -21.91 26.19 4.17
N PRO A 310 -21.87 27.51 3.94
CA PRO A 310 -20.81 28.37 4.47
C PRO A 310 -20.66 28.21 5.99
N GLY A 311 -19.43 28.18 6.48
CA GLY A 311 -19.10 27.92 7.89
C GLY A 311 -18.85 26.47 8.21
N THR A 312 -18.98 25.54 7.23
CA THR A 312 -18.75 24.12 7.46
C THR A 312 -17.26 23.85 7.67
N LYS A 313 -16.96 23.07 8.70
CA LYS A 313 -15.66 22.50 9.01
C LYS A 313 -15.64 21.02 8.63
N PHE A 314 -14.49 20.53 8.14
CA PHE A 314 -14.40 19.18 7.60
C PHE A 314 -13.38 18.34 8.36
N LEU A 315 -13.76 17.12 8.69
CA LEU A 315 -12.88 16.02 9.11
C LEU A 315 -12.79 15.02 7.95
N ILE A 316 -11.59 14.73 7.53
CA ILE A 316 -11.35 13.80 6.41
C ILE A 316 -10.75 12.51 6.96
N PHE A 317 -11.36 11.39 6.62
CA PHE A 317 -10.95 10.06 7.03
C PHE A 317 -10.65 9.21 5.81
N SER A 318 -9.49 8.57 5.80
CA SER A 318 -9.05 7.61 4.80
C SER A 318 -8.27 6.50 5.48
N HIS A 319 -8.06 5.39 4.80
CA HIS A 319 -7.13 4.38 5.32
C HIS A 319 -5.69 4.74 4.98
N ASP A 320 -5.42 5.08 3.71
CA ASP A 320 -4.07 5.43 3.28
C ASP A 320 -3.73 6.90 3.49
N ALA A 321 -2.45 7.19 3.64
CA ALA A 321 -1.92 8.53 3.62
C ALA A 321 -2.20 9.23 2.27
N PRO A 322 -2.33 10.58 2.23
CA PRO A 322 -2.49 11.28 0.97
C PRO A 322 -1.18 11.45 0.18
N LEU A 323 -0.02 11.15 0.77
CA LEU A 323 1.31 11.26 0.15
C LEU A 323 2.15 10.01 0.44
N ALA A 324 2.84 9.49 -0.57
CA ALA A 324 3.67 8.30 -0.43
C ALA A 324 4.78 8.43 0.64
N LYS A 325 5.35 9.64 0.84
CA LYS A 325 6.33 9.89 1.91
C LYS A 325 5.79 9.72 3.34
N LEU A 326 4.46 9.65 3.50
CA LEU A 326 3.77 9.44 4.77
C LEU A 326 3.33 7.98 4.94
N ASP A 327 3.69 7.12 3.99
CA ASP A 327 3.41 5.70 3.97
C ASP A 327 4.73 4.92 3.80
N TYR A 328 4.77 3.71 4.34
CA TYR A 328 5.89 2.79 4.15
C TYR A 328 5.61 1.75 3.06
N TRP A 329 4.36 1.34 2.92
CA TRP A 329 3.96 0.20 2.10
C TRP A 329 3.71 0.52 0.63
N SER A 330 3.56 1.82 0.32
CA SER A 330 3.27 2.31 -1.02
C SER A 330 4.34 3.27 -1.52
N PHE A 331 4.91 2.98 -2.66
CA PHE A 331 5.86 3.88 -3.34
C PHE A 331 5.17 5.08 -4.01
N LEU A 332 3.86 4.98 -4.25
CA LEU A 332 3.02 6.01 -4.86
C LEU A 332 1.60 5.95 -4.31
N ILE A 333 1.03 7.09 -4.02
CA ILE A 333 -0.42 7.27 -3.77
C ILE A 333 -1.03 7.95 -4.99
N ARG A 334 -1.74 7.19 -5.79
CA ARG A 334 -2.37 7.64 -7.04
C ARG A 334 -3.31 8.82 -6.78
N ASN A 335 -3.09 9.93 -7.50
CA ASN A 335 -3.84 11.19 -7.34
C ASN A 335 -3.82 11.79 -5.91
N GLY A 336 -2.91 11.38 -5.03
CA GLY A 336 -2.87 11.88 -3.65
C GLY A 336 -2.56 13.37 -3.55
N GLU A 337 -1.63 13.89 -4.37
CA GLU A 337 -1.39 15.33 -4.45
C GLU A 337 -2.60 16.10 -4.99
N THR A 338 -3.32 15.55 -5.98
CA THR A 338 -4.55 16.16 -6.50
C THR A 338 -5.65 16.24 -5.44
N LEU A 339 -5.77 15.19 -4.61
CA LEU A 339 -6.66 15.19 -3.44
C LEU A 339 -6.29 16.33 -2.48
N LEU A 340 -4.99 16.43 -2.14
CA LEU A 340 -4.52 17.50 -1.24
C LEU A 340 -4.76 18.88 -1.83
N ASP A 341 -4.61 19.08 -3.14
CA ASP A 341 -4.90 20.36 -3.79
C ASP A 341 -6.35 20.80 -3.61
N VAL A 342 -7.31 19.87 -3.67
CA VAL A 342 -8.72 20.16 -3.39
C VAL A 342 -8.91 20.57 -1.92
N LEU A 343 -8.25 19.88 -0.99
CA LEU A 343 -8.35 20.20 0.44
C LEU A 343 -7.65 21.53 0.78
N GLU A 344 -6.50 21.81 0.17
CA GLU A 344 -5.79 23.10 0.32
C GLU A 344 -6.61 24.26 -0.26
N GLU A 345 -7.25 24.08 -1.43
CA GLU A 345 -8.18 25.05 -2.01
C GLU A 345 -9.37 25.31 -1.06
N CYS A 346 -9.93 24.24 -0.47
CA CYS A 346 -10.97 24.36 0.53
C CYS A 346 -10.51 25.19 1.73
N ASN A 347 -9.37 24.82 2.30
CA ASN A 347 -8.86 25.48 3.50
C ASN A 347 -8.38 26.92 3.26
N ALA A 348 -8.09 27.31 2.01
CA ALA A 348 -7.76 28.68 1.62
C ALA A 348 -8.97 29.61 1.59
N ARG A 349 -10.21 29.08 1.52
CA ARG A 349 -11.44 29.88 1.54
C ARG A 349 -11.83 30.26 2.96
N GLU A 350 -12.35 31.48 3.16
CA GLU A 350 -12.76 31.96 4.48
C GLU A 350 -13.96 31.19 5.05
N GLU A 351 -14.86 30.77 4.17
CA GLU A 351 -16.12 30.09 4.54
C GLU A 351 -15.96 28.60 4.93
N TYR A 352 -14.76 27.99 4.75
CA TYR A 352 -14.53 26.59 5.04
C TYR A 352 -13.24 26.38 5.85
N GLN A 353 -13.16 25.27 6.60
CA GLN A 353 -11.97 24.91 7.36
C GLN A 353 -11.80 23.39 7.40
N ILE A 354 -10.60 22.90 7.12
CA ILE A 354 -10.22 21.50 7.37
C ILE A 354 -9.71 21.38 8.80
N ILE A 355 -10.37 20.58 9.62
CA ILE A 355 -9.94 20.27 10.99
C ILE A 355 -8.73 19.33 10.96
N GLY A 356 -8.75 18.30 10.10
CA GLY A 356 -7.65 17.36 9.94
C GLY A 356 -7.97 16.28 8.93
N PHE A 357 -6.90 15.62 8.46
CA PHE A 357 -6.93 14.41 7.67
C PHE A 357 -6.38 13.26 8.51
N PHE A 358 -7.16 12.21 8.73
CA PHE A 358 -6.82 11.09 9.60
C PHE A 358 -6.71 9.80 8.80
N TYR A 359 -5.66 9.00 9.07
CA TYR A 359 -5.41 7.77 8.34
C TYR A 359 -4.75 6.69 9.23
N GLY A 360 -4.84 5.42 8.79
CA GLY A 360 -4.23 4.24 9.41
C GLY A 360 -3.04 3.71 8.60
N HIS A 361 -3.08 2.41 8.23
CA HIS A 361 -2.19 1.73 7.28
C HIS A 361 -0.70 1.69 7.62
N THR A 362 -0.12 2.76 8.12
CA THR A 362 1.31 2.86 8.42
C THR A 362 1.72 2.15 9.71
N HIS A 363 0.77 1.72 10.54
CA HIS A 363 0.98 1.10 11.85
C HIS A 363 1.88 1.93 12.77
N ALA A 364 1.97 3.24 12.54
CA ALA A 364 2.84 4.15 13.28
C ALA A 364 2.17 5.51 13.46
N ASP A 365 2.50 6.19 14.55
CA ASP A 365 2.01 7.52 14.86
C ASP A 365 2.79 8.59 14.10
N TYR A 366 2.09 9.51 13.49
CA TYR A 366 2.69 10.67 12.85
C TYR A 366 1.72 11.87 12.81
N ILE A 367 2.25 13.07 13.00
CA ILE A 367 1.54 14.33 12.71
C ILE A 367 2.36 15.09 11.69
N PHE A 368 1.86 15.16 10.47
CA PHE A 368 2.48 15.92 9.38
C PHE A 368 1.85 17.30 9.29
N GLU A 369 2.66 18.34 9.49
CA GLU A 369 2.21 19.70 9.61
C GLU A 369 2.60 20.63 8.43
N ASP A 370 3.09 20.08 7.32
CA ASP A 370 3.49 20.87 6.16
C ASP A 370 2.31 21.29 5.26
N CYS A 371 1.12 20.71 5.45
CA CYS A 371 -0.13 21.19 4.85
C CYS A 371 -0.71 22.38 5.64
N SER A 372 -1.71 23.05 5.08
CA SER A 372 -2.42 24.13 5.77
C SER A 372 -3.31 23.64 6.92
N PHE A 373 -3.44 22.33 7.07
CA PHE A 373 -4.13 21.58 8.12
C PHE A 373 -3.29 20.37 8.54
N PRO A 374 -3.50 19.78 9.71
CA PRO A 374 -2.78 18.60 10.15
C PRO A 374 -3.21 17.33 9.39
N VAL A 375 -2.23 16.50 9.01
CA VAL A 375 -2.41 15.16 8.47
C VAL A 375 -1.88 14.17 9.51
N ILE A 376 -2.74 13.30 10.03
CA ILE A 376 -2.50 12.56 11.26
C ILE A 376 -2.65 11.06 11.02
N SER A 377 -1.57 10.31 11.25
CA SER A 377 -1.61 8.86 11.32
C SER A 377 -1.90 8.41 12.75
N ILE A 378 -2.76 7.41 12.88
CA ILE A 378 -2.95 6.68 14.14
C ILE A 378 -2.31 5.30 14.04
N GLY A 379 -1.82 4.81 15.16
CA GLY A 379 -1.18 3.50 15.21
C GLY A 379 -2.17 2.35 15.01
N CYS A 380 -1.65 1.14 14.95
CA CYS A 380 -2.37 -0.10 14.69
C CYS A 380 -3.00 -0.64 15.98
N ALA A 381 -4.31 -0.95 15.96
CA ALA A 381 -5.01 -1.53 17.11
C ALA A 381 -4.59 -2.97 17.38
N LYS A 382 -4.24 -3.74 16.34
CA LYS A 382 -3.64 -5.07 16.51
C LYS A 382 -2.35 -4.99 17.29
N LEU A 383 -2.06 -6.00 18.11
CA LEU A 383 -0.77 -6.14 18.80
C LEU A 383 0.38 -6.38 17.81
N GLU A 384 0.78 -5.33 17.13
CA GLU A 384 1.83 -5.34 16.11
C GLU A 384 2.58 -4.01 16.10
N TYR A 385 3.89 -4.05 15.89
CA TYR A 385 4.70 -2.85 15.67
C TYR A 385 5.93 -3.15 14.83
N PHE A 386 6.30 -2.19 13.99
CA PHE A 386 7.47 -2.29 13.10
C PHE A 386 8.43 -1.14 13.39
N THR A 387 9.58 -1.44 13.96
CA THR A 387 10.55 -0.42 14.34
C THR A 387 11.22 0.26 13.15
N ASP A 388 11.38 -0.46 12.05
CA ASP A 388 12.09 -0.08 10.84
C ASP A 388 11.18 0.10 9.61
N LYS A 389 9.95 -0.42 9.64
CA LYS A 389 8.98 -0.36 8.54
C LYS A 389 7.97 0.76 8.77
N LYS A 390 8.43 1.99 8.74
CA LYS A 390 7.61 3.19 8.98
C LYS A 390 8.16 4.38 8.23
N PRO A 391 7.34 5.41 7.94
CA PRO A 391 7.80 6.66 7.35
C PRO A 391 8.86 7.36 8.21
N GLU A 392 9.70 8.16 7.59
CA GLU A 392 10.67 8.99 8.30
C GLU A 392 9.95 9.97 9.25
N GLY A 393 10.34 9.97 10.52
CA GLY A 393 9.72 10.79 11.56
C GLY A 393 8.51 10.18 12.24
N ALA A 394 7.95 9.08 11.72
CA ALA A 394 6.87 8.34 12.39
C ALA A 394 7.40 7.50 13.56
N VAL A 395 6.53 7.24 14.55
CA VAL A 395 6.87 6.50 15.75
C VAL A 395 6.03 5.22 15.83
N ALA A 396 6.69 4.07 15.84
CA ALA A 396 6.07 2.78 16.16
C ALA A 396 6.37 2.43 17.62
N HIS A 397 5.33 2.15 18.39
CA HIS A 397 5.43 1.90 19.82
C HIS A 397 5.62 0.41 20.10
N GLU A 398 6.52 0.10 21.04
CA GLU A 398 6.71 -1.28 21.49
C GLU A 398 5.44 -1.80 22.17
N ARG A 399 5.06 -3.02 21.84
CA ARG A 399 3.81 -3.66 22.26
C ARG A 399 4.11 -4.95 23.02
N LYS A 400 3.36 -5.20 24.11
CA LYS A 400 3.54 -6.41 24.90
C LYS A 400 2.19 -6.97 25.33
N ALA A 401 1.95 -8.24 24.98
CA ALA A 401 0.74 -8.96 25.40
C ALA A 401 0.60 -9.04 26.92
N ASN A 402 -0.64 -9.10 27.39
CA ASN A 402 -1.01 -9.16 28.80
C ASN A 402 -0.52 -7.95 29.63
N THR A 403 -0.40 -6.82 28.98
CA THR A 403 -0.13 -5.50 29.60
C THR A 403 -0.99 -4.44 28.93
N VAL A 404 -1.06 -3.26 29.52
CA VAL A 404 -1.76 -2.10 28.92
C VAL A 404 -1.26 -1.83 27.49
N SER A 405 0.04 -2.01 27.22
CA SER A 405 0.63 -1.74 25.92
C SER A 405 0.25 -2.74 24.82
N GLN A 406 -0.54 -3.76 25.12
CA GLN A 406 -1.08 -4.61 24.06
C GLN A 406 -2.17 -3.91 23.24
N ASP A 407 -2.82 -2.89 23.79
CA ASP A 407 -3.86 -2.09 23.13
C ASP A 407 -3.29 -0.78 22.58
N LEU A 408 -3.91 -0.22 21.55
CA LEU A 408 -3.55 1.07 20.99
C LEU A 408 -4.70 1.65 20.14
N TRP A 409 -5.26 2.73 20.64
CA TRP A 409 -6.23 3.55 19.94
C TRP A 409 -6.30 4.94 20.58
N ASP A 410 -7.00 5.89 19.98
CA ASP A 410 -7.01 7.29 20.42
C ASP A 410 -8.41 7.79 20.73
N SER A 411 -8.53 8.55 21.83
CA SER A 411 -9.65 9.48 22.04
C SER A 411 -9.27 10.83 21.43
N LEU A 412 -9.88 11.18 20.29
CA LEU A 412 -9.67 12.47 19.65
C LEU A 412 -10.62 13.51 20.26
N LEU A 413 -10.06 14.51 20.89
CA LEU A 413 -10.74 15.66 21.48
C LEU A 413 -10.52 16.87 20.59
N ILE A 414 -11.61 17.43 20.05
CA ILE A 414 -11.59 18.57 19.13
C ILE A 414 -12.14 19.78 19.86
N ASP A 415 -11.25 20.67 20.30
CA ASP A 415 -11.63 22.00 20.81
C ASP A 415 -11.97 22.91 19.65
N MET A 416 -13.26 23.04 19.35
CA MET A 416 -13.77 23.81 18.22
C MET A 416 -13.48 25.31 18.33
N LYS A 417 -13.34 25.87 19.52
CA LYS A 417 -13.05 27.28 19.77
C LYS A 417 -11.56 27.58 19.84
N GLY A 418 -10.81 26.70 20.51
CA GLY A 418 -9.35 26.83 20.63
C GLY A 418 -8.62 26.39 19.37
N GLU A 419 -9.30 25.81 18.39
CA GLU A 419 -8.74 25.25 17.15
C GLU A 419 -7.60 24.25 17.42
N ARG A 420 -7.84 23.35 18.37
CA ARG A 420 -6.88 22.35 18.82
C ARG A 420 -7.42 20.95 18.71
N LEU A 421 -6.51 20.02 18.41
CA LEU A 421 -6.73 18.57 18.45
C LEU A 421 -5.87 17.99 19.54
N LYS A 422 -6.46 17.22 20.44
CA LYS A 422 -5.74 16.38 21.38
C LYS A 422 -6.14 14.92 21.16
N LEU A 423 -5.16 14.08 20.87
CA LEU A 423 -5.31 12.63 20.82
C LEU A 423 -4.84 12.08 22.17
N VAL A 424 -5.78 11.65 22.99
CA VAL A 424 -5.48 10.98 24.25
C VAL A 424 -5.35 9.49 23.95
N ARG A 425 -4.15 8.97 24.17
CA ARG A 425 -3.81 7.59 23.89
C ARG A 425 -4.41 6.65 24.94
N PHE A 426 -4.97 5.53 24.47
CA PHE A 426 -5.24 4.36 25.30
C PHE A 426 -4.25 3.27 24.94
N GLY A 427 -3.52 2.74 25.91
CA GLY A 427 -2.55 1.68 25.70
C GLY A 427 -1.14 2.18 25.36
N ALA A 428 -0.54 1.60 24.31
CA ALA A 428 0.85 1.89 23.97
C ALA A 428 1.05 3.29 23.39
N GLY A 429 2.07 4.00 23.84
CA GLY A 429 2.45 5.29 23.29
C GLY A 429 2.18 6.46 24.23
N TYR A 430 1.92 7.61 23.68
CA TYR A 430 1.71 8.86 24.43
C TYR A 430 0.69 9.77 23.73
N ASP A 431 0.13 10.68 24.52
CA ASP A 431 -0.77 11.73 24.03
C ASP A 431 -0.08 12.61 22.98
N ARG A 432 -0.86 13.06 22.03
CA ARG A 432 -0.39 13.98 20.97
C ARG A 432 -1.32 15.16 20.88
N GLU A 433 -0.78 16.31 20.51
CA GLU A 433 -1.56 17.54 20.35
C GLU A 433 -1.06 18.32 19.13
N CYS A 434 -1.98 18.91 18.38
CA CYS A 434 -1.69 19.84 17.30
C CYS A 434 -2.82 20.87 17.14
N SER A 435 -2.58 21.87 16.30
CA SER A 435 -3.57 22.91 16.00
C SER A 435 -4.08 22.77 14.57
N PHE A 436 -5.36 23.06 14.34
CA PHE A 436 -5.93 23.20 13.00
C PHE A 436 -6.19 24.66 12.61
N VAL A 437 -5.57 25.62 13.31
CA VAL A 437 -5.51 27.01 12.86
C VAL A 437 -4.95 27.03 11.46
N LYS A 438 -5.65 27.71 10.54
CA LYS A 438 -5.22 27.81 9.14
C LYS A 438 -3.83 28.42 9.03
N LYS A 439 -2.96 27.75 8.29
CA LYS A 439 -1.60 28.19 8.02
C LYS A 439 -1.26 28.04 6.53
N ARG A 440 -0.17 28.68 6.08
CA ARG A 440 0.31 28.49 4.71
C ARG A 440 0.89 27.09 4.55
N SER A 441 0.43 26.41 3.53
CA SER A 441 0.99 25.11 3.12
C SER A 441 2.43 25.28 2.59
N SER A 442 3.30 24.35 2.95
CA SER A 442 4.72 24.35 2.55
C SER A 442 5.20 23.04 1.92
N TYR A 443 4.34 22.00 1.85
CA TYR A 443 4.81 20.68 1.44
C TYR A 443 5.33 20.63 -0.01
N LYS A 444 4.67 21.34 -0.95
CA LYS A 444 5.12 21.41 -2.36
C LYS A 444 6.43 22.23 -2.47
N GLU A 445 6.56 23.31 -1.74
CA GLU A 445 7.78 24.12 -1.73
C GLU A 445 8.97 23.33 -1.19
N LYS A 446 8.77 22.58 -0.08
CA LYS A 446 9.79 21.71 0.50
C LYS A 446 10.19 20.58 -0.44
N ALA A 447 9.21 19.92 -1.09
CA ALA A 447 9.44 18.86 -2.07
C ALA A 447 10.25 19.40 -3.27
N ARG A 448 9.88 20.57 -3.79
CA ARG A 448 10.60 21.24 -4.88
C ARG A 448 12.04 21.58 -4.48
N ARG A 449 12.27 22.17 -3.31
CA ARG A 449 13.62 22.47 -2.81
C ARG A 449 14.45 21.20 -2.67
N LYS A 450 13.90 20.13 -2.09
CA LYS A 450 14.60 18.84 -1.97
C LYS A 450 15.00 18.29 -3.34
N LYS A 451 14.14 18.43 -4.36
CA LYS A 451 14.44 18.04 -5.75
C LYS A 451 15.54 18.92 -6.36
N GLU A 452 15.48 20.26 -6.17
CA GLU A 452 16.46 21.22 -6.69
C GLU A 452 17.85 21.04 -6.03
N GLU A 453 17.90 20.68 -4.75
CA GLU A 453 19.12 20.45 -3.98
C GLU A 453 19.79 19.09 -4.25
N ARG A 454 19.12 18.19 -5.01
CA ARG A 454 19.73 16.91 -5.40
C ARG A 454 21.01 17.16 -6.19
N LYS A 455 22.13 16.66 -5.67
CA LYS A 455 23.44 16.71 -6.35
C LYS A 455 23.50 15.74 -7.51
N VAL A 456 22.90 14.56 -7.37
CA VAL A 456 22.83 13.50 -8.36
C VAL A 456 21.42 13.41 -8.92
N LYS A 457 21.28 13.55 -10.24
CA LYS A 457 19.98 13.50 -10.92
C LYS A 457 19.49 12.06 -11.04
N ILE A 458 18.17 11.86 -10.96
CA ILE A 458 17.52 10.57 -11.10
C ILE A 458 16.74 10.53 -12.40
N TRP A 459 17.11 9.60 -13.28
CA TRP A 459 16.43 9.41 -14.55
C TRP A 459 15.79 8.03 -14.60
N ALA A 460 14.51 7.99 -15.01
CA ALA A 460 13.72 6.77 -15.11
C ALA A 460 14.06 6.04 -16.42
N HIS A 461 14.67 4.86 -16.31
CA HIS A 461 15.09 3.99 -17.41
C HIS A 461 13.89 3.43 -18.14
N ARG A 462 13.67 3.85 -19.40
CA ARG A 462 12.48 3.54 -20.21
C ARG A 462 11.17 3.99 -19.52
N GLY A 463 11.23 5.09 -18.77
CA GLY A 463 10.21 5.48 -17.79
C GLY A 463 10.33 4.71 -16.49
N ALA A 464 9.29 4.71 -15.65
CA ALA A 464 9.23 3.94 -14.42
C ALA A 464 9.00 2.45 -14.71
N SER A 465 9.93 1.81 -15.45
CA SER A 465 9.78 0.47 -16.03
C SER A 465 9.76 -0.67 -15.00
N GLY A 466 10.10 -0.40 -13.75
CA GLY A 466 9.89 -1.33 -12.63
C GLY A 466 8.42 -1.48 -12.22
N HIS A 467 7.55 -0.54 -12.61
CA HIS A 467 6.15 -0.46 -12.20
C HIS A 467 5.15 -0.35 -13.36
N ALA A 468 5.59 0.01 -14.54
CA ALA A 468 4.75 0.24 -15.72
C ALA A 468 5.40 -0.35 -16.98
N PRO A 469 4.63 -0.56 -18.08
CA PRO A 469 5.18 -1.06 -19.33
C PRO A 469 6.27 -0.13 -19.87
N GLU A 470 7.49 -0.64 -20.03
CA GLU A 470 8.66 0.13 -20.49
C GLU A 470 8.39 0.87 -21.80
N ASN A 471 9.01 2.05 -21.98
CA ASN A 471 8.92 2.87 -23.19
C ASN A 471 7.49 3.22 -23.60
N THR A 472 6.60 3.42 -22.67
CA THR A 472 5.19 3.78 -22.91
C THR A 472 4.77 5.04 -22.16
N MET A 473 3.68 5.67 -22.61
CA MET A 473 3.16 6.87 -21.93
C MET A 473 2.88 6.65 -20.43
N PRO A 474 2.21 5.54 -20.01
CA PRO A 474 2.03 5.27 -18.59
C PRO A 474 3.34 5.21 -17.79
N ALA A 475 4.42 4.66 -18.36
CA ALA A 475 5.71 4.63 -17.68
C ALA A 475 6.36 6.01 -17.54
N PHE A 476 6.18 6.89 -18.52
CA PHE A 476 6.71 8.26 -18.49
C PHE A 476 5.91 9.17 -17.55
N GLU A 477 4.59 9.04 -17.57
CA GLU A 477 3.70 9.74 -16.63
C GLU A 477 3.99 9.35 -15.19
N LEU A 478 4.12 8.05 -14.95
CA LEU A 478 4.48 7.53 -13.62
C LEU A 478 5.88 8.00 -13.16
N ALA A 479 6.86 8.08 -14.06
CA ALA A 479 8.19 8.61 -13.74
C ALA A 479 8.12 10.08 -13.24
N TYR A 480 7.27 10.88 -13.86
CA TYR A 480 7.02 12.26 -13.43
C TYR A 480 6.37 12.31 -12.04
N GLU A 481 5.34 11.49 -11.82
CA GLU A 481 4.65 11.38 -10.52
C GLU A 481 5.59 10.92 -9.39
N LEU A 482 6.56 10.06 -9.71
CA LEU A 482 7.60 9.60 -8.78
C LEU A 482 8.72 10.65 -8.56
N GLY A 483 8.63 11.81 -9.19
CA GLY A 483 9.57 12.91 -9.01
C GLY A 483 10.94 12.70 -9.67
N ALA A 484 11.02 11.92 -10.75
CA ALA A 484 12.21 11.79 -11.56
C ALA A 484 12.67 13.17 -12.11
N ASP A 485 13.98 13.37 -12.22
CA ASP A 485 14.56 14.57 -12.86
C ASP A 485 14.51 14.47 -14.39
N GLY A 486 14.33 13.27 -14.92
CA GLY A 486 14.23 13.00 -16.35
C GLY A 486 13.83 11.57 -16.64
N ILE A 487 13.64 11.30 -17.93
CA ILE A 487 13.40 9.95 -18.45
C ILE A 487 14.52 9.56 -19.41
N GLU A 488 14.80 8.29 -19.47
CA GLU A 488 15.56 7.66 -20.56
C GLU A 488 14.57 6.90 -21.43
N LEU A 489 14.80 6.87 -22.73
CA LEU A 489 13.96 6.19 -23.72
C LEU A 489 14.74 5.81 -24.99
N ASP A 490 14.24 4.79 -25.70
CA ASP A 490 14.85 4.20 -26.88
C ASP A 490 14.08 4.54 -28.14
N VAL A 491 14.75 5.03 -29.18
CA VAL A 491 14.11 5.43 -30.43
C VAL A 491 14.56 4.60 -31.63
N GLN A 492 13.58 4.12 -32.38
CA GLN A 492 13.73 3.44 -33.65
C GLN A 492 12.80 4.05 -34.73
N LEU A 493 12.96 3.66 -35.99
CA LEU A 493 12.04 4.08 -37.08
C LEU A 493 11.12 2.95 -37.48
N THR A 494 9.86 3.30 -37.76
CA THR A 494 8.90 2.45 -38.46
C THR A 494 9.27 2.33 -39.95
N LYS A 495 8.61 1.42 -40.68
CA LYS A 495 8.75 1.24 -42.11
C LYS A 495 8.49 2.51 -42.91
N ASP A 496 7.55 3.33 -42.48
CA ASP A 496 7.21 4.63 -43.07
C ASP A 496 8.04 5.80 -42.48
N GLY A 497 9.08 5.46 -41.67
CA GLY A 497 10.11 6.38 -41.20
C GLY A 497 9.67 7.32 -40.08
N ILE A 498 8.70 6.93 -39.28
CA ILE A 498 8.26 7.70 -38.11
C ILE A 498 9.07 7.26 -36.89
N PRO A 499 9.63 8.19 -36.08
CA PRO A 499 10.30 7.86 -34.81
C PRO A 499 9.31 7.32 -33.76
N VAL A 500 9.53 6.10 -33.30
CA VAL A 500 8.74 5.42 -32.25
C VAL A 500 9.63 5.03 -31.10
N VAL A 501 9.01 4.85 -29.91
CA VAL A 501 9.75 4.61 -28.67
C VAL A 501 9.60 3.16 -28.27
N ILE A 502 10.67 2.37 -28.46
CA ILE A 502 10.74 0.95 -28.17
C ILE A 502 12.21 0.50 -28.14
N HIS A 503 12.56 -0.39 -27.19
CA HIS A 503 13.95 -0.80 -26.99
C HIS A 503 14.46 -1.83 -28.02
N ASP A 504 13.78 -2.99 -28.09
CA ASP A 504 14.24 -4.11 -28.92
C ASP A 504 13.96 -3.83 -30.41
N GLU A 505 14.75 -4.40 -31.29
CA GLU A 505 14.52 -4.36 -32.75
C GLU A 505 13.23 -5.09 -33.16
N THR A 506 12.66 -5.92 -32.27
CA THR A 506 11.39 -6.62 -32.46
C THR A 506 10.36 -6.26 -31.38
N VAL A 507 9.07 -6.40 -31.71
CA VAL A 507 7.96 -6.10 -30.79
C VAL A 507 7.63 -7.24 -29.82
N ASP A 508 8.22 -8.40 -29.98
CA ASP A 508 7.82 -9.69 -29.38
C ASP A 508 7.87 -9.72 -27.85
N ARG A 509 8.86 -9.07 -27.23
CA ARG A 509 9.07 -9.13 -25.78
C ARG A 509 8.03 -8.30 -25.00
N VAL A 510 7.64 -7.17 -25.56
CA VAL A 510 6.82 -6.18 -24.85
C VAL A 510 5.37 -6.13 -25.30
N SER A 511 5.06 -6.68 -26.49
CA SER A 511 3.72 -6.59 -27.09
C SER A 511 3.08 -7.94 -27.40
N ASP A 512 1.84 -7.88 -27.86
CA ASP A 512 1.08 -9.00 -28.42
C ASP A 512 1.38 -9.27 -29.92
N GLY A 513 2.27 -8.47 -30.54
CA GLY A 513 2.75 -8.65 -31.89
C GLY A 513 4.01 -9.50 -32.01
N SER A 514 4.50 -9.68 -33.26
CA SER A 514 5.73 -10.42 -33.56
C SER A 514 6.43 -9.89 -34.80
N GLY A 515 7.75 -9.73 -34.80
CA GLY A 515 8.56 -9.27 -35.92
C GLY A 515 9.25 -7.92 -35.64
N ARG A 516 9.97 -7.42 -36.66
CA ARG A 516 10.83 -6.25 -36.50
C ARG A 516 10.06 -4.95 -36.57
N VAL A 517 10.41 -3.98 -35.73
CA VAL A 517 9.82 -2.63 -35.69
C VAL A 517 9.87 -1.94 -37.07
N CYS A 518 10.98 -2.05 -37.78
CA CYS A 518 11.18 -1.44 -39.09
C CYS A 518 10.34 -2.07 -40.24
N ASP A 519 9.68 -3.19 -39.97
CA ASP A 519 8.78 -3.83 -40.95
C ASP A 519 7.31 -3.38 -40.79
N TYR A 520 6.97 -2.70 -39.70
CA TYR A 520 5.64 -2.15 -39.39
C TYR A 520 5.53 -0.69 -39.82
N THR A 521 4.41 -0.31 -40.42
CA THR A 521 3.99 1.10 -40.51
C THR A 521 3.54 1.59 -39.13
N LEU A 522 3.48 2.90 -38.91
CA LEU A 522 2.98 3.45 -37.67
C LEU A 522 1.56 2.97 -37.34
N GLU A 523 0.68 2.91 -38.33
CA GLU A 523 -0.70 2.46 -38.15
C GLU A 523 -0.77 1.02 -37.67
N GLU A 524 0.04 0.12 -38.23
CA GLU A 524 0.13 -1.28 -37.80
C GLU A 524 0.68 -1.39 -36.38
N LEU A 525 1.74 -0.65 -36.07
CA LEU A 525 2.39 -0.65 -34.78
C LEU A 525 1.43 -0.16 -33.66
N LYS A 526 0.61 0.86 -33.95
CA LYS A 526 -0.36 1.41 -32.98
C LYS A 526 -1.51 0.45 -32.63
N ARG A 527 -1.71 -0.60 -33.41
CA ARG A 527 -2.71 -1.65 -33.11
C ARG A 527 -2.23 -2.63 -32.08
N LEU A 528 -0.91 -2.74 -31.89
CA LEU A 528 -0.30 -3.63 -30.90
C LEU A 528 -0.54 -3.11 -29.47
N ASN A 529 -0.49 -4.04 -28.53
CA ASN A 529 -0.63 -3.74 -27.12
C ASN A 529 0.68 -4.04 -26.38
N ALA A 530 1.36 -3.00 -25.90
CA ALA A 530 2.67 -3.07 -25.27
C ALA A 530 2.58 -3.30 -23.73
N ASN A 531 1.57 -4.03 -23.25
CA ASN A 531 1.36 -4.30 -21.83
C ASN A 531 1.75 -5.70 -21.36
N LYS A 532 2.44 -6.48 -22.21
CA LYS A 532 2.68 -7.94 -21.97
C LYS A 532 3.18 -8.27 -20.57
N ASN A 533 4.05 -7.42 -20.02
CA ASN A 533 4.63 -7.63 -18.67
C ASN A 533 3.78 -6.96 -17.56
N PHE A 534 2.79 -6.14 -17.92
CA PHE A 534 1.94 -5.38 -17.00
C PHE A 534 0.48 -5.39 -17.48
N PRO A 535 -0.20 -6.54 -17.48
CA PRO A 535 -1.56 -6.67 -18.04
C PRO A 535 -2.61 -5.74 -17.40
N ALA A 536 -2.40 -5.35 -16.14
CA ALA A 536 -3.29 -4.46 -15.39
C ALA A 536 -3.45 -3.06 -16.04
N TYR A 537 -2.48 -2.64 -16.87
CA TYR A 537 -2.58 -1.36 -17.60
C TYR A 537 -3.58 -1.38 -18.78
N GLY A 538 -4.18 -2.52 -19.07
CA GLY A 538 -5.13 -2.64 -20.19
C GLY A 538 -4.45 -2.43 -21.53
N LYS A 539 -5.07 -1.66 -22.45
CA LYS A 539 -4.51 -1.40 -23.77
C LYS A 539 -3.50 -0.25 -23.73
N VAL A 540 -2.24 -0.54 -24.02
CA VAL A 540 -1.14 0.43 -24.05
C VAL A 540 -0.49 0.41 -25.44
N PRO A 541 -0.66 1.45 -26.27
CA PRO A 541 -0.01 1.52 -27.58
C PRO A 541 1.47 1.91 -27.45
N ILE A 542 2.30 1.46 -28.39
CA ILE A 542 3.68 1.93 -28.55
C ILE A 542 3.63 3.42 -28.95
N PRO A 543 4.26 4.34 -28.20
CA PRO A 543 4.19 5.76 -28.49
C PRO A 543 5.15 6.20 -29.62
N THR A 544 4.78 7.26 -30.32
CA THR A 544 5.73 8.02 -31.13
C THR A 544 6.57 8.93 -30.26
N LEU A 545 7.74 9.31 -30.74
CA LEU A 545 8.59 10.30 -30.05
C LEU A 545 7.87 11.66 -29.92
N GLU A 546 7.02 12.03 -30.88
CA GLU A 546 6.24 13.27 -30.83
C GLU A 546 5.19 13.28 -29.71
N GLU A 547 4.54 12.14 -29.46
CA GLU A 547 3.61 11.99 -28.33
C GLU A 547 4.34 12.15 -26.99
N VAL A 548 5.51 11.50 -26.86
CA VAL A 548 6.35 11.66 -25.67
C VAL A 548 6.80 13.11 -25.48
N TYR A 549 7.28 13.75 -26.53
CA TYR A 549 7.71 15.17 -26.43
C TYR A 549 6.54 16.11 -26.10
N SER A 550 5.33 15.80 -26.55
CA SER A 550 4.14 16.56 -26.18
C SER A 550 3.87 16.52 -24.67
N PHE A 551 4.06 15.35 -24.06
CA PHE A 551 4.00 15.19 -22.60
C PHE A 551 5.16 15.91 -21.91
N ILE A 552 6.40 15.75 -22.38
CA ILE A 552 7.58 16.37 -21.78
C ILE A 552 7.46 17.92 -21.73
N LYS A 553 6.78 18.54 -22.68
CA LYS A 553 6.54 19.99 -22.67
C LYS A 553 5.72 20.44 -21.46
N THR A 554 4.92 19.60 -20.88
CA THR A 554 4.08 19.90 -19.71
C THR A 554 4.84 19.70 -18.37
N THR A 555 6.08 19.21 -18.42
CA THR A 555 6.92 18.87 -17.26
C THR A 555 8.20 19.69 -17.24
N ASP A 556 9.01 19.53 -16.19
CA ASP A 556 10.39 20.05 -16.08
C ASP A 556 11.47 19.00 -16.40
N MET A 557 11.08 17.78 -16.80
CA MET A 557 11.99 16.65 -16.99
C MET A 557 12.94 16.81 -18.19
N THR A 558 14.14 16.29 -18.04
CA THR A 558 15.12 16.09 -19.13
C THR A 558 14.86 14.75 -19.81
N VAL A 559 15.17 14.64 -21.10
CA VAL A 559 15.10 13.37 -21.84
C VAL A 559 16.50 12.91 -22.21
N ASN A 560 16.88 11.71 -21.80
CA ASN A 560 17.98 10.96 -22.38
C ASN A 560 17.43 10.09 -23.51
N LEU A 561 17.74 10.42 -24.74
CA LEU A 561 17.23 9.76 -25.93
C LEU A 561 18.31 8.84 -26.50
N GLU A 562 18.12 7.51 -26.34
CA GLU A 562 19.00 6.52 -26.96
C GLU A 562 18.58 6.27 -28.41
N LEU A 563 19.51 6.48 -29.36
CA LEU A 563 19.32 6.06 -30.73
C LEU A 563 19.71 4.60 -30.91
N LYS A 564 18.73 3.75 -31.26
CA LYS A 564 18.90 2.32 -31.52
C LYS A 564 19.40 2.07 -32.96
N ASN A 565 20.58 2.61 -33.26
CA ASN A 565 21.17 2.59 -34.61
C ASN A 565 22.43 1.70 -34.70
N SER A 566 22.55 0.73 -33.78
CA SER A 566 23.71 -0.19 -33.71
C SER A 566 23.47 -1.50 -34.47
N MET A 567 22.28 -2.11 -34.35
CA MET A 567 21.94 -3.39 -34.94
C MET A 567 21.23 -3.23 -36.28
N ILE A 568 20.35 -2.25 -36.38
CA ILE A 568 19.67 -1.85 -37.64
C ILE A 568 20.11 -0.43 -37.93
N PHE A 569 20.68 -0.20 -39.12
CA PHE A 569 21.01 1.14 -39.56
C PHE A 569 19.77 1.84 -40.10
N TYR A 570 19.31 2.85 -39.36
CA TYR A 570 18.17 3.67 -39.75
C TYR A 570 18.66 4.94 -40.46
N GLU A 571 18.45 5.00 -41.79
CA GLU A 571 18.82 6.17 -42.55
C GLU A 571 18.09 7.43 -42.06
N ARG A 572 18.84 8.51 -41.80
CA ARG A 572 18.34 9.81 -41.32
C ARG A 572 17.66 9.78 -39.94
N LEU A 573 17.95 8.81 -39.09
CA LEU A 573 17.43 8.80 -37.73
C LEU A 573 17.88 10.05 -36.96
N GLU A 574 19.17 10.40 -37.07
CA GLU A 574 19.80 11.55 -36.41
C GLU A 574 19.13 12.86 -36.79
N GLU A 575 18.92 13.08 -38.12
CA GLU A 575 18.24 14.27 -38.63
C GLU A 575 16.80 14.37 -38.09
N LYS A 576 16.05 13.28 -38.16
CA LYS A 576 14.63 13.24 -37.71
C LYS A 576 14.45 13.57 -36.23
N VAL A 577 15.30 13.02 -35.36
CA VAL A 577 15.19 13.30 -33.89
C VAL A 577 15.62 14.72 -33.56
N ILE A 578 16.61 15.30 -34.26
CA ILE A 578 17.03 16.69 -34.11
C ILE A 578 15.90 17.63 -34.63
N GLU A 579 15.39 17.41 -35.84
CA GLU A 579 14.33 18.23 -36.43
C GLU A 579 13.08 18.24 -35.52
N LEU A 580 12.71 17.08 -34.97
CA LEU A 580 11.58 16.96 -34.09
C LEU A 580 11.81 17.75 -32.76
N ALA A 581 12.98 17.60 -32.15
CA ALA A 581 13.32 18.33 -30.92
C ALA A 581 13.31 19.84 -31.13
N GLN A 582 13.84 20.33 -32.28
CA GLN A 582 13.82 21.74 -32.64
C GLN A 582 12.41 22.27 -32.87
N ARG A 583 11.60 21.53 -33.64
CA ARG A 583 10.19 21.87 -33.94
C ARG A 583 9.35 21.95 -32.66
N MET A 584 9.61 21.07 -31.69
CA MET A 584 8.92 21.04 -30.42
C MET A 584 9.49 22.03 -29.37
N GLY A 585 10.62 22.68 -29.64
CA GLY A 585 11.27 23.60 -28.70
C GLY A 585 11.89 22.94 -27.49
N LEU A 586 12.39 21.69 -27.63
CA LEU A 586 12.94 20.89 -26.54
C LEU A 586 14.45 20.64 -26.63
N SER A 587 15.15 21.24 -27.61
CA SER A 587 16.58 20.98 -27.88
C SER A 587 17.48 21.08 -26.64
N ASP A 588 17.22 22.03 -25.74
CA ASP A 588 18.02 22.24 -24.54
C ASP A 588 17.76 21.18 -23.45
N ARG A 589 16.67 20.43 -23.56
CA ARG A 589 16.23 19.41 -22.61
C ARG A 589 16.56 17.99 -23.06
N ILE A 590 17.12 17.81 -24.27
CA ILE A 590 17.45 16.48 -24.81
C ILE A 590 18.95 16.23 -24.68
N ILE A 591 19.30 15.03 -24.22
CA ILE A 591 20.64 14.46 -24.29
C ILE A 591 20.53 13.24 -25.20
N TYR A 592 21.24 13.24 -26.30
CA TYR A 592 21.28 12.10 -27.23
C TYR A 592 22.34 11.12 -26.80
N SER A 593 22.02 9.85 -26.77
CA SER A 593 22.97 8.78 -26.46
C SER A 593 22.85 7.60 -27.43
N SER A 594 23.89 6.83 -27.59
CA SER A 594 23.89 5.60 -28.37
C SER A 594 25.12 4.76 -28.05
N PHE A 595 25.00 3.43 -28.19
CA PHE A 595 26.13 2.51 -28.32
C PHE A 595 26.87 2.70 -29.66
N ASN A 596 26.17 3.23 -30.68
CA ASN A 596 26.79 3.64 -31.93
C ASN A 596 27.37 5.06 -31.80
N HIS A 597 28.60 5.17 -31.39
CA HIS A 597 29.25 6.47 -31.20
C HIS A 597 29.35 7.28 -32.52
N HIS A 598 29.30 6.64 -33.68
CA HIS A 598 29.23 7.37 -34.96
C HIS A 598 27.94 8.20 -35.10
N SER A 599 26.79 7.70 -34.60
CA SER A 599 25.56 8.47 -34.54
C SER A 599 25.71 9.72 -33.69
N MET A 600 26.43 9.62 -32.56
CA MET A 600 26.68 10.77 -31.67
C MET A 600 27.58 11.82 -32.31
N ILE A 601 28.61 11.37 -33.04
CA ILE A 601 29.48 12.26 -33.84
C ILE A 601 28.65 12.94 -34.92
N ARG A 602 27.78 12.17 -35.63
CA ARG A 602 26.89 12.71 -36.65
C ARG A 602 25.92 13.76 -36.11
N ILE A 603 25.35 13.55 -34.91
CA ILE A 603 24.52 14.57 -34.24
C ILE A 603 25.31 15.85 -33.95
N LYS A 604 26.56 15.73 -33.51
CA LYS A 604 27.42 16.88 -33.26
C LYS A 604 27.75 17.66 -34.54
N GLU A 605 27.91 16.97 -35.68
CA GLU A 605 28.08 17.59 -37.00
C GLU A 605 26.82 18.34 -37.44
N LEU A 606 25.63 17.75 -37.26
CA LEU A 606 24.35 18.33 -37.65
C LEU A 606 23.88 19.45 -36.74
N ALA A 607 24.16 19.33 -35.45
CA ALA A 607 23.75 20.26 -34.36
C ALA A 607 24.88 20.42 -33.37
N PRO A 608 25.88 21.31 -33.61
CA PRO A 608 27.06 21.45 -32.74
C PRO A 608 26.76 21.75 -31.27
N ALA A 609 25.63 22.41 -30.98
CA ALA A 609 25.17 22.72 -29.61
C ALA A 609 24.49 21.55 -28.91
N ALA A 610 24.15 20.43 -29.62
CA ALA A 610 23.48 19.29 -29.04
C ALA A 610 24.33 18.63 -27.94
N LYS A 611 23.65 18.23 -26.87
CA LYS A 611 24.26 17.43 -25.81
C LYS A 611 24.28 15.97 -26.27
N VAL A 612 25.46 15.39 -26.44
CA VAL A 612 25.63 14.00 -26.82
C VAL A 612 26.36 13.23 -25.74
N ALA A 613 26.05 11.95 -25.60
CA ALA A 613 26.69 11.07 -24.62
C ALA A 613 27.10 9.73 -25.27
N PHE A 614 28.27 9.24 -24.92
CA PHE A 614 28.76 7.93 -25.33
C PHE A 614 28.26 6.86 -24.36
N LEU A 615 27.40 5.97 -24.87
CA LEU A 615 26.84 4.85 -24.12
C LEU A 615 27.72 3.61 -24.36
N TYR A 616 28.07 2.91 -23.28
CA TYR A 616 28.92 1.71 -23.34
C TYR A 616 28.72 0.78 -22.15
N ALA A 617 28.88 -0.51 -22.41
CA ALA A 617 28.78 -1.58 -21.42
C ALA A 617 30.15 -2.09 -20.96
N ASP A 618 31.06 -2.32 -21.91
CA ASP A 618 32.41 -2.82 -21.63
C ASP A 618 33.35 -1.71 -21.19
N GLY A 619 34.42 -2.09 -20.46
CA GLY A 619 35.44 -1.13 -20.02
C GLY A 619 36.17 -0.49 -21.20
N ILE A 620 36.15 0.82 -21.29
CA ILE A 620 36.91 1.59 -22.27
C ILE A 620 38.03 2.32 -21.53
N ALA A 621 39.30 1.98 -21.86
CA ALA A 621 40.45 2.67 -21.30
C ALA A 621 40.46 4.13 -21.80
N ASP A 622 40.85 5.07 -20.90
CA ASP A 622 40.95 6.48 -21.21
C ASP A 622 39.66 7.08 -21.85
N ILE A 623 38.50 6.64 -21.37
CA ILE A 623 37.19 7.11 -21.86
C ILE A 623 37.06 8.65 -21.79
N GLU A 624 37.70 9.26 -20.81
CA GLU A 624 37.73 10.71 -20.64
C GLU A 624 38.48 11.41 -21.77
N GLU A 625 39.59 10.86 -22.26
CA GLU A 625 40.34 11.39 -23.41
C GLU A 625 39.57 11.20 -24.71
N TYR A 626 38.90 10.03 -24.86
CA TYR A 626 38.05 9.73 -26.00
C TYR A 626 36.84 10.67 -26.03
N GLY A 627 36.20 10.92 -24.90
CA GLY A 627 35.06 11.82 -24.76
C GLY A 627 35.45 13.28 -25.07
N GLU A 628 36.61 13.77 -24.54
CA GLU A 628 37.13 15.11 -24.78
C GLU A 628 37.43 15.32 -26.28
N LYS A 629 38.06 14.33 -26.93
CA LYS A 629 38.36 14.38 -28.37
C LYS A 629 37.16 14.72 -29.24
N TYR A 630 35.98 14.16 -28.90
CA TYR A 630 34.75 14.37 -29.65
C TYR A 630 33.81 15.41 -29.01
N GLY A 631 34.22 16.06 -27.93
CA GLY A 631 33.45 17.09 -27.26
C GLY A 631 32.11 16.64 -26.75
N VAL A 632 32.05 15.40 -26.15
CA VAL A 632 30.81 14.87 -25.60
C VAL A 632 30.40 15.59 -24.32
N TYR A 633 29.09 15.70 -24.10
CA TYR A 633 28.55 16.28 -22.88
C TYR A 633 28.67 15.32 -21.69
N ALA A 634 28.51 14.00 -21.95
CA ALA A 634 28.57 12.98 -20.92
C ALA A 634 29.06 11.63 -21.46
N VAL A 635 29.39 10.76 -20.55
CA VAL A 635 29.54 9.31 -20.77
C VAL A 635 28.48 8.55 -19.97
N HIS A 636 27.94 7.50 -20.58
CA HIS A 636 26.92 6.66 -19.97
C HIS A 636 27.47 5.22 -19.75
N PRO A 637 28.27 4.99 -18.71
CA PRO A 637 28.81 3.67 -18.39
C PRO A 637 27.75 2.75 -17.79
N TYR A 638 27.86 1.44 -18.10
CA TYR A 638 27.28 0.43 -17.24
C TYR A 638 27.90 0.52 -15.82
N MET A 639 27.10 0.34 -14.78
CA MET A 639 27.47 0.66 -13.40
C MET A 639 28.80 0.01 -12.92
N LYS A 640 29.14 -1.19 -13.42
CA LYS A 640 30.41 -1.85 -13.06
C LYS A 640 31.66 -1.16 -13.56
N ASN A 641 31.54 -0.31 -14.56
CA ASN A 641 32.67 0.52 -15.01
C ASN A 641 33.09 1.58 -13.97
N THR A 642 32.22 1.91 -13.03
CA THR A 642 32.55 2.82 -11.92
C THR A 642 33.43 2.16 -10.84
N ASP A 643 33.66 0.85 -10.91
CA ASP A 643 34.58 0.13 -10.01
C ASP A 643 36.06 0.42 -10.35
N TYR A 644 36.36 0.95 -11.56
CA TYR A 644 37.68 1.40 -11.91
C TYR A 644 38.04 2.68 -11.16
N PRO A 645 39.19 2.72 -10.47
CA PRO A 645 39.61 3.87 -9.68
C PRO A 645 39.65 5.16 -10.51
N ASP A 646 39.15 6.23 -9.92
CA ASP A 646 39.20 7.60 -10.46
C ASP A 646 38.49 7.85 -11.80
N MET A 647 37.70 6.90 -12.35
CA MET A 647 37.02 7.06 -13.64
C MET A 647 36.11 8.30 -13.63
N VAL A 648 35.27 8.43 -12.59
CA VAL A 648 34.36 9.59 -12.44
C VAL A 648 35.16 10.87 -12.32
N ALA A 649 36.18 10.91 -11.45
CA ALA A 649 37.02 12.10 -11.22
C ALA A 649 37.78 12.53 -12.48
N LYS A 650 38.29 11.57 -13.28
CA LYS A 650 38.96 11.84 -14.55
C LYS A 650 38.00 12.45 -15.57
N CYS A 651 36.80 11.93 -15.71
CA CYS A 651 35.76 12.51 -16.57
C CYS A 651 35.43 13.94 -16.15
N HIS A 652 35.20 14.15 -14.85
CA HIS A 652 34.91 15.50 -14.32
C HIS A 652 36.08 16.50 -14.56
N LYS A 653 37.33 16.08 -14.44
CA LYS A 653 38.51 16.90 -14.76
C LYS A 653 38.50 17.39 -16.21
N LYS A 654 37.90 16.63 -17.13
CA LYS A 654 37.72 16.99 -18.54
C LYS A 654 36.39 17.73 -18.81
N GLY A 655 35.59 17.98 -17.78
CA GLY A 655 34.29 18.62 -17.91
C GLY A 655 33.21 17.68 -18.48
N ILE A 656 33.44 16.37 -18.46
CA ILE A 656 32.53 15.35 -18.97
C ILE A 656 31.70 14.81 -17.80
N ARG A 657 30.38 14.79 -17.93
CA ARG A 657 29.47 14.22 -16.96
C ARG A 657 29.43 12.70 -17.02
N VAL A 658 29.05 12.07 -15.92
CA VAL A 658 28.93 10.61 -15.80
C VAL A 658 27.51 10.25 -15.41
N HIS A 659 26.76 9.58 -16.30
CA HIS A 659 25.40 9.14 -16.09
C HIS A 659 25.36 7.60 -16.11
N VAL A 660 25.09 6.97 -14.97
CA VAL A 660 25.32 5.54 -14.76
C VAL A 660 24.03 4.75 -14.92
N TRP A 661 24.08 3.63 -15.65
CA TRP A 661 22.93 2.72 -15.91
C TRP A 661 23.31 1.25 -15.64
N THR A 662 22.37 0.34 -15.41
CA THR A 662 21.07 0.53 -14.80
C THR A 662 21.22 0.23 -13.33
N VAL A 663 20.93 1.17 -12.47
CA VAL A 663 21.17 1.09 -11.03
C VAL A 663 19.82 0.97 -10.30
N ASN A 664 19.50 -0.24 -9.84
CA ASN A 664 18.19 -0.53 -9.27
C ASN A 664 18.21 -0.78 -7.75
N GLU A 665 19.33 -1.27 -7.22
CA GLU A 665 19.43 -1.61 -5.81
C GLU A 665 19.83 -0.40 -4.96
N GLU A 666 19.20 -0.23 -3.81
CA GLU A 666 19.44 0.91 -2.92
C GLU A 666 20.90 1.06 -2.50
N VAL A 667 21.58 -0.08 -2.28
CA VAL A 667 23.02 -0.09 -1.95
C VAL A 667 23.87 0.48 -3.09
N ASP A 668 23.50 0.17 -4.35
CA ASP A 668 24.21 0.67 -5.52
C ASP A 668 23.85 2.16 -5.77
N ILE A 669 22.61 2.56 -5.57
CA ILE A 669 22.19 3.96 -5.64
C ILE A 669 22.97 4.81 -4.64
N LYS A 670 23.11 4.36 -3.40
CA LYS A 670 23.91 5.02 -2.38
C LYS A 670 25.36 5.12 -2.79
N ARG A 671 25.94 4.04 -3.28
CA ARG A 671 27.32 4.00 -3.80
C ARG A 671 27.55 5.01 -4.93
N MET A 672 26.63 5.10 -5.90
CA MET A 672 26.72 6.07 -7.00
C MET A 672 26.66 7.52 -6.48
N LYS A 673 25.80 7.79 -5.50
CA LYS A 673 25.74 9.11 -4.83
C LYS A 673 27.06 9.46 -4.13
N GLU A 674 27.68 8.50 -3.45
CA GLU A 674 28.98 8.68 -2.78
C GLU A 674 30.12 8.90 -3.79
N LEU A 675 30.10 8.22 -4.93
CA LEU A 675 31.05 8.43 -6.03
C LEU A 675 30.88 9.80 -6.72
N GLY A 676 29.76 10.47 -6.50
CA GLY A 676 29.48 11.78 -7.06
C GLY A 676 29.21 11.78 -8.56
N VAL A 677 28.56 10.73 -9.08
CA VAL A 677 28.09 10.71 -10.47
C VAL A 677 27.05 11.82 -10.72
N ASP A 678 26.87 12.26 -11.96
CA ASP A 678 25.94 13.37 -12.27
C ASP A 678 24.50 12.91 -12.38
N ALA A 679 24.28 11.68 -12.88
CA ALA A 679 22.95 11.09 -12.93
C ALA A 679 22.99 9.56 -12.73
N ILE A 680 21.88 9.06 -12.18
CA ILE A 680 21.59 7.63 -12.03
C ILE A 680 20.37 7.31 -12.91
N ILE A 681 20.52 6.31 -13.78
CA ILE A 681 19.46 5.79 -14.64
C ILE A 681 18.95 4.49 -14.02
N THR A 682 17.67 4.46 -13.61
CA THR A 682 17.07 3.39 -12.81
C THR A 682 15.66 3.03 -13.27
N ASN A 683 15.23 1.78 -13.06
CA ASN A 683 13.85 1.35 -13.27
C ASN A 683 12.91 1.85 -12.16
N TYR A 684 13.46 2.31 -11.01
CA TYR A 684 12.77 2.64 -9.77
C TYR A 684 13.13 4.07 -9.34
N ALA A 685 12.47 5.06 -9.96
CA ALA A 685 12.79 6.47 -9.74
C ALA A 685 12.58 6.94 -8.29
N GLU A 686 11.66 6.32 -7.57
CA GLU A 686 11.35 6.60 -6.17
C GLU A 686 12.48 6.27 -5.19
N ARG A 687 13.42 5.40 -5.58
CA ARG A 687 14.57 5.00 -4.76
C ARG A 687 15.73 6.03 -4.83
N GLY A 688 15.59 7.01 -5.67
CA GLY A 688 16.63 8.00 -6.02
C GLY A 688 16.89 9.16 -5.04
#